data_2c1e0a5ac277268283d542f41225a6a7
#
_entry.id   2c1e0a5ac277268283d542f41225a6a7
#
_cell.length_a   1.000
_cell.length_b   1.000
_cell.length_c   1.000
_cell.angle_alpha   90.00
_cell.angle_beta   90.00
_cell.angle_gamma   90.00
#
_symmetry.space_group_name_H-M   'P 1'
#
loop_
_entity.id
_entity.type
_entity.pdbx_description
1 polymer ?
#
loop_
_entity_poly.entity_id
_entity_poly.type
_entity_poly.pdbx_seq_one_letter_code
_entity_poly.pdbx_strand_id
1 'polypeptide(L)'
;MDVIGNNIANVNTTGFKSSRVTFADTLNQTISGAGAPSGNLGGTNPKQIGLGTGVSSIDMLFTDGSVQATGKNTDLCISGNGLFVVKKGNETFYTRNGAFEFDANGNLVMPGSGMKVQGYIAKNGDISNAAGDPDGDIQIQVGKGMDAAATTLASYTKNLQADMTGYNISNMIVKYADGTQETVTSYAPTKIDKGTITLTTDTGETIEVDDTAGFNFTTNQQLNGTTLWTKTINSVTANPSGTVDVAVNSGSASTLVSPSPLNLTGLTSGNYTYGGSIALSGKIVANGVTAVGPATNPNSAVEVKFELDSNFGAAAGQQVTVRIPNPQNATYSDGDQVTFGGFTIGKITANAGAEINCADGRKDTAQSTVSITSANQQYVRKGRVSDGKITAITRHGEGTSYRVNGKDVGSLSIVTSDGKTLTGLLGKNYNSGDTFYSSITTTVAVYDTDGGLHSIPVLFTRTAGAESAWELSLAGGSDTYSVIEDDGTALAVSLSKSNLVFDGKGQYVSGSASLAISRSGDRNFDDGEVTLNLSGLTQYAGTSTISNKSDGNASGNLQSVSIDSSGVITGVYSNGVKQAEAKIAIATFNNAAGLTKTGNSLYQESNNSGKVSYDSTGSTITSSALEMSNVDIANEFSDMIVTQRGFQSNSKIITVSDEMLETMINMKR
;
A
#
# COMPACT_ATOMS: atom_id res chain seq x y z
N MET A 1 0.70 23.11 64.10
CA MET A 1 -0.63 22.46 64.25
C MET A 1 -1.40 22.57 62.95
N ASP A 2 -1.61 23.79 62.41
CA ASP A 2 -2.44 23.99 61.19
C ASP A 2 -1.91 23.27 59.97
N VAL A 3 -0.59 23.25 59.75
CA VAL A 3 0.04 22.52 58.63
C VAL A 3 -0.15 21.00 58.78
N ILE A 4 0.07 20.45 59.99
CA ILE A 4 -0.12 19.05 60.32
C ILE A 4 -1.62 18.67 60.13
N GLY A 5 -2.53 19.53 60.65
CA GLY A 5 -3.98 19.34 60.45
C GLY A 5 -4.40 19.33 59.00
N ASN A 6 -3.80 20.20 58.16
CA ASN A 6 -4.04 20.25 56.73
C ASN A 6 -3.51 18.99 56.02
N ASN A 7 -2.31 18.51 56.36
CA ASN A 7 -1.77 17.24 55.83
C ASN A 7 -2.68 16.07 56.12
N ILE A 8 -3.11 15.91 57.38
CA ILE A 8 -4.00 14.82 57.81
C ILE A 8 -5.36 14.89 57.08
N ALA A 9 -5.94 16.09 56.97
CA ALA A 9 -7.23 16.28 56.28
C ALA A 9 -7.18 15.88 54.81
N ASN A 10 -6.00 15.95 54.14
CA ASN A 10 -5.80 15.69 52.73
C ASN A 10 -5.10 14.37 52.46
N VAL A 11 -5.07 13.42 53.38
CA VAL A 11 -4.42 12.11 53.18
C VAL A 11 -5.07 11.27 52.06
N ASN A 12 -6.38 11.42 51.85
CA ASN A 12 -7.12 10.76 50.79
C ASN A 12 -7.30 11.62 49.53
N THR A 13 -6.69 12.78 49.47
CA THR A 13 -6.79 13.68 48.32
C THR A 13 -5.78 13.28 47.27
N THR A 14 -6.25 12.94 46.06
CA THR A 14 -5.39 12.56 44.92
C THR A 14 -4.43 13.68 44.52
N GLY A 15 -3.16 13.35 44.34
CA GLY A 15 -2.11 14.28 43.92
C GLY A 15 -1.77 15.34 44.94
N PHE A 16 -2.24 15.19 46.21
CA PHE A 16 -1.89 16.15 47.27
C PHE A 16 -0.42 15.99 47.69
N LYS A 17 0.26 17.12 47.88
CA LYS A 17 1.63 17.18 48.37
C LYS A 17 1.64 17.79 49.76
N SER A 18 2.26 17.08 50.72
CA SER A 18 2.39 17.49 52.11
C SER A 18 3.24 18.74 52.25
N SER A 19 2.97 19.51 53.28
CA SER A 19 3.78 20.69 53.63
C SER A 19 4.43 20.45 54.96
N ARG A 20 5.64 20.97 55.15
CA ARG A 20 6.34 20.98 56.42
C ARG A 20 6.67 22.42 56.84
N VAL A 21 6.73 22.63 58.13
CA VAL A 21 7.16 23.93 58.72
C VAL A 21 8.57 23.80 59.22
N THR A 22 9.42 24.77 58.87
CA THR A 22 10.75 24.92 59.48
C THR A 22 10.78 26.11 60.42
N PHE A 23 11.53 25.99 61.51
CA PHE A 23 11.65 27.04 62.52
C PHE A 23 13.09 27.56 62.56
N ALA A 24 13.24 28.86 62.83
CA ALA A 24 14.52 29.50 63.11
C ALA A 24 14.45 30.19 64.47
N ASP A 25 15.54 30.23 65.18
CA ASP A 25 15.66 31.00 66.38
C ASP A 25 15.53 32.52 66.07
N THR A 26 14.87 33.23 66.96
CA THR A 26 14.80 34.66 66.86
C THR A 26 16.05 35.27 67.52
N LEU A 27 16.10 36.57 67.67
CA LEU A 27 17.20 37.30 68.30
C LEU A 27 17.63 36.66 69.64
N ASN A 28 18.94 36.51 69.81
CA ASN A 28 19.56 36.14 71.09
C ASN A 28 20.04 37.41 71.87
N GLN A 29 19.56 37.58 73.08
CA GLN A 29 20.01 38.67 73.93
C GLN A 29 21.34 38.26 74.60
N THR A 30 22.40 39.02 74.33
CA THR A 30 23.71 38.79 74.92
C THR A 30 23.79 39.51 76.26
N ILE A 31 23.85 38.74 77.36
CA ILE A 31 24.02 39.29 78.73
C ILE A 31 25.48 39.63 79.02
N SER A 32 26.41 38.84 78.51
CA SER A 32 27.85 39.09 78.63
C SER A 32 28.55 38.61 77.34
N GLY A 33 29.44 39.44 76.82
CA GLY A 33 30.26 39.14 75.67
C GLY A 33 31.35 38.08 75.96
N ALA A 34 31.91 37.50 74.91
CA ALA A 34 33.06 36.64 75.07
C ALA A 34 34.33 37.43 75.47
N GLY A 35 35.08 36.87 76.35
CA GLY A 35 36.38 37.39 76.71
C GLY A 35 37.53 36.58 76.14
N ALA A 36 38.49 37.23 75.49
CA ALA A 36 39.67 36.55 74.96
C ALA A 36 40.62 36.08 76.09
N PRO A 37 41.34 34.99 75.95
CA PRO A 37 42.34 34.54 76.87
C PRO A 37 43.48 35.63 77.00
N SER A 38 43.85 35.97 78.19
CA SER A 38 44.95 36.99 78.48
C SER A 38 45.86 36.53 79.62
N GLY A 39 47.12 36.34 79.32
CA GLY A 39 48.12 35.94 80.30
C GLY A 39 47.78 34.62 81.00
N ASN A 40 47.50 34.66 82.31
CA ASN A 40 47.19 33.49 83.13
C ASN A 40 45.70 33.17 83.28
N LEU A 41 44.81 33.85 82.54
CA LEU A 41 43.39 33.68 82.62
C LEU A 41 42.85 33.08 81.27
N GLY A 42 42.06 31.98 81.37
CA GLY A 42 41.37 31.45 80.22
C GLY A 42 40.27 32.33 79.66
N GLY A 43 39.96 32.23 78.38
CA GLY A 43 38.85 32.92 77.73
C GLY A 43 37.51 32.57 78.37
N THR A 44 36.53 33.46 78.29
CA THR A 44 35.16 33.21 78.76
C THR A 44 34.18 33.17 77.55
N ASN A 45 33.27 32.23 77.56
CA ASN A 45 32.22 32.14 76.52
C ASN A 45 31.14 33.22 76.74
N PRO A 46 30.48 33.66 75.67
CA PRO A 46 29.37 34.61 75.77
C PRO A 46 28.20 33.97 76.51
N LYS A 47 27.47 34.72 77.30
CA LYS A 47 26.23 34.38 77.98
C LYS A 47 25.09 34.96 77.17
N GLN A 48 24.31 34.12 76.50
CA GLN A 48 23.22 34.54 75.65
C GLN A 48 21.93 33.83 76.05
N ILE A 49 20.80 34.52 75.93
CA ILE A 49 19.45 33.98 76.13
C ILE A 49 18.68 34.16 74.82
N GLY A 50 18.15 33.05 74.28
CA GLY A 50 17.29 33.10 73.12
C GLY A 50 15.91 33.69 73.47
N LEU A 51 15.36 34.51 72.55
CA LEU A 51 14.07 35.16 72.72
C LEU A 51 12.90 34.36 72.09
N GLY A 52 13.17 33.12 71.67
CA GLY A 52 12.17 32.18 71.10
C GLY A 52 12.46 31.75 69.68
N THR A 53 11.48 31.15 69.06
CA THR A 53 11.55 30.68 67.68
C THR A 53 10.45 31.30 66.83
N GLY A 54 10.77 31.59 65.56
CA GLY A 54 9.78 31.97 64.51
C GLY A 54 9.65 30.95 63.45
N VAL A 55 8.59 31.01 62.64
CA VAL A 55 8.42 30.19 61.42
C VAL A 55 9.41 30.74 60.40
N SER A 56 10.31 29.88 59.89
CA SER A 56 11.31 30.24 58.87
C SER A 56 10.72 30.04 57.46
N SER A 57 10.16 28.87 57.20
CA SER A 57 9.51 28.57 55.91
C SER A 57 8.39 27.54 56.08
N ILE A 58 7.51 27.49 55.11
CA ILE A 58 6.53 26.42 54.91
C ILE A 58 6.78 25.86 53.53
N ASP A 59 7.44 24.70 53.48
CA ASP A 59 7.87 24.08 52.25
C ASP A 59 6.91 22.98 51.80
N MET A 60 6.64 22.88 50.52
CA MET A 60 5.92 21.73 49.92
C MET A 60 6.90 20.62 49.59
N LEU A 61 6.52 19.37 49.89
CA LEU A 61 7.29 18.18 49.59
C LEU A 61 6.75 17.50 48.32
N PHE A 62 7.47 17.62 47.21
CA PHE A 62 7.09 17.02 45.92
C PHE A 62 7.61 15.57 45.74
N THR A 63 7.72 14.83 46.83
CA THR A 63 7.98 13.37 46.74
C THR A 63 6.77 12.66 46.19
N ASP A 64 7.00 11.56 45.43
CA ASP A 64 5.92 10.75 44.86
C ASP A 64 5.09 10.11 45.98
N GLY A 65 3.77 10.12 45.81
CA GLY A 65 2.80 9.38 46.62
C GLY A 65 2.68 7.93 46.20
N SER A 66 1.91 7.13 46.94
CA SER A 66 1.63 5.76 46.56
C SER A 66 0.72 5.73 45.31
N VAL A 67 1.00 4.79 44.41
CA VAL A 67 0.21 4.57 43.19
C VAL A 67 -0.96 3.63 43.48
N GLN A 68 -2.18 4.04 43.22
CA GLN A 68 -3.40 3.24 43.38
C GLN A 68 -4.01 2.94 42.03
N ALA A 69 -4.12 1.66 41.65
CA ALA A 69 -4.80 1.24 40.43
C ALA A 69 -6.31 1.45 40.54
N THR A 70 -6.90 2.04 39.51
CA THR A 70 -8.35 2.34 39.42
C THR A 70 -9.06 1.56 38.34
N GLY A 71 -8.33 1.06 37.32
CA GLY A 71 -8.88 0.37 36.15
C GLY A 71 -9.56 1.30 35.12
N LYS A 72 -9.57 2.62 35.34
CA LYS A 72 -10.09 3.61 34.39
C LYS A 72 -8.96 4.16 33.54
N ASN A 73 -8.98 3.94 32.22
CA ASN A 73 -7.87 4.30 31.30
C ASN A 73 -7.49 5.78 31.30
N THR A 74 -8.41 6.67 31.69
CA THR A 74 -8.21 8.11 31.75
C THR A 74 -7.62 8.59 33.09
N ASP A 75 -7.52 7.70 34.10
CA ASP A 75 -6.82 8.00 35.33
C ASP A 75 -5.33 7.80 35.13
N LEU A 76 -4.55 8.83 35.46
CA LEU A 76 -3.15 8.91 35.17
C LEU A 76 -2.32 9.22 36.40
N CYS A 77 -1.21 8.57 36.57
CA CYS A 77 -0.25 8.86 37.62
C CYS A 77 1.10 9.21 36.97
N ILE A 78 1.69 10.32 37.40
CA ILE A 78 3.05 10.70 36.99
C ILE A 78 4.05 10.20 38.04
N SER A 79 5.06 9.47 37.59
CA SER A 79 6.26 9.16 38.39
C SER A 79 7.38 10.10 37.99
N GLY A 80 8.07 10.70 39.00
CA GLY A 80 9.11 11.72 38.79
C GLY A 80 8.62 13.14 39.01
N ASN A 81 9.31 14.16 38.51
CA ASN A 81 9.07 15.55 38.88
C ASN A 81 8.05 16.31 38.01
N GLY A 82 7.31 15.63 37.12
CA GLY A 82 6.35 16.25 36.21
C GLY A 82 5.04 16.70 36.88
N LEU A 83 4.33 17.59 36.22
CA LEU A 83 2.96 18.02 36.53
C LEU A 83 2.12 18.04 35.27
N PHE A 84 0.85 17.63 35.35
CA PHE A 84 -0.11 17.80 34.25
C PHE A 84 -0.41 19.29 34.05
N VAL A 85 -0.58 19.68 32.80
CA VAL A 85 -0.93 21.04 32.42
C VAL A 85 -2.41 21.12 32.17
N VAL A 86 -3.12 21.95 32.88
CA VAL A 86 -4.56 22.17 32.71
C VAL A 86 -4.86 23.66 32.53
N LYS A 87 -5.86 23.98 31.74
CA LYS A 87 -6.17 25.36 31.36
C LYS A 87 -7.63 25.69 31.65
N LYS A 88 -7.85 26.91 32.17
CA LYS A 88 -9.19 27.49 32.34
C LYS A 88 -9.22 28.84 31.63
N GLY A 89 -9.84 28.89 30.46
CA GLY A 89 -9.77 30.10 29.62
C GLY A 89 -8.34 30.40 29.21
N ASN A 90 -7.79 31.55 29.62
CA ASN A 90 -6.42 31.95 29.32
C ASN A 90 -5.40 31.64 30.43
N GLU A 91 -5.88 31.13 31.57
CA GLU A 91 -5.02 30.84 32.73
C GLU A 91 -4.56 29.39 32.71
N THR A 92 -3.28 29.16 32.87
CA THR A 92 -2.65 27.85 32.96
C THR A 92 -2.42 27.45 34.39
N PHE A 93 -2.79 26.24 34.75
CA PHE A 93 -2.55 25.63 36.05
C PHE A 93 -1.81 24.32 35.88
N TYR A 94 -1.16 23.90 36.94
CA TYR A 94 -0.40 22.65 37.00
C TYR A 94 -0.95 21.77 38.11
N THR A 95 -1.00 20.45 37.89
CA THR A 95 -1.55 19.54 38.89
C THR A 95 -0.87 18.18 38.88
N ARG A 96 -0.88 17.50 40.06
CA ARG A 96 -0.54 16.09 40.18
C ARG A 96 -1.79 15.19 40.17
N ASN A 97 -2.96 15.79 40.29
CA ASN A 97 -4.21 15.04 40.19
C ASN A 97 -4.47 14.63 38.73
N GLY A 98 -4.34 13.35 38.44
CA GLY A 98 -4.54 12.76 37.12
C GLY A 98 -5.90 12.11 36.92
N ALA A 99 -6.89 12.39 37.77
CA ALA A 99 -8.24 11.95 37.55
C ALA A 99 -8.87 12.76 36.41
N PHE A 100 -8.90 12.20 35.20
CA PHE A 100 -9.43 12.86 34.02
C PHE A 100 -10.60 12.09 33.42
N GLU A 101 -11.40 12.79 32.61
CA GLU A 101 -12.50 12.22 31.84
C GLU A 101 -12.71 12.98 30.53
N PHE A 102 -13.37 12.34 29.57
CA PHE A 102 -13.77 13.01 28.34
C PHE A 102 -15.14 13.62 28.51
N ASP A 103 -15.30 14.90 28.13
CA ASP A 103 -16.57 15.58 28.09
C ASP A 103 -17.40 15.18 26.82
N ALA A 104 -18.60 15.71 26.69
CA ALA A 104 -19.48 15.46 25.54
C ALA A 104 -18.89 15.92 24.20
N ASN A 105 -17.93 16.83 24.20
CA ASN A 105 -17.24 17.32 23.02
C ASN A 105 -15.92 16.58 22.77
N GLY A 106 -15.57 15.60 23.60
CA GLY A 106 -14.34 14.84 23.51
C GLY A 106 -13.11 15.55 24.12
N ASN A 107 -13.28 16.67 24.85
CA ASN A 107 -12.15 17.26 25.54
C ASN A 107 -11.78 16.42 26.76
N LEU A 108 -10.49 16.22 26.98
CA LEU A 108 -9.96 15.61 28.20
C LEU A 108 -9.97 16.68 29.31
N VAL A 109 -10.81 16.49 30.33
CA VAL A 109 -11.06 17.49 31.38
C VAL A 109 -10.83 16.91 32.77
N MET A 110 -10.52 17.81 33.71
CA MET A 110 -10.48 17.48 35.12
C MET A 110 -11.90 17.55 35.73
N PRO A 111 -12.45 16.43 36.26
CA PRO A 111 -13.77 16.39 36.84
C PRO A 111 -13.99 17.45 37.92
N GLY A 112 -15.20 17.99 37.98
CA GLY A 112 -15.60 19.00 38.98
C GLY A 112 -15.10 20.42 38.70
N SER A 113 -13.99 20.62 37.98
CA SER A 113 -13.50 21.95 37.61
C SER A 113 -13.74 22.29 36.13
N GLY A 114 -13.90 21.28 35.26
CA GLY A 114 -14.04 21.44 33.81
C GLY A 114 -12.79 22.02 33.14
N MET A 115 -11.64 22.02 33.81
CA MET A 115 -10.38 22.48 33.20
C MET A 115 -9.90 21.49 32.20
N LYS A 116 -9.47 21.97 31.01
CA LYS A 116 -9.04 21.15 29.91
C LYS A 116 -7.55 20.80 30.01
N VAL A 117 -7.21 19.55 29.81
CA VAL A 117 -5.84 19.07 29.78
C VAL A 117 -5.18 19.52 28.49
N GLN A 118 -3.95 20.04 28.62
CA GLN A 118 -3.16 20.53 27.51
C GLN A 118 -2.22 19.44 26.98
N GLY A 119 -1.98 19.47 25.67
CA GLY A 119 -1.10 18.50 25.03
C GLY A 119 -0.68 18.88 23.63
N TYR A 120 -0.03 17.94 22.97
CA TYR A 120 0.38 18.02 21.58
C TYR A 120 -0.59 17.20 20.74
N ILE A 121 -1.17 17.82 19.71
CA ILE A 121 -2.19 17.18 18.85
C ILE A 121 -1.49 16.51 17.69
N ALA A 122 -1.77 15.22 17.49
CA ALA A 122 -1.23 14.49 16.36
C ALA A 122 -1.86 14.95 15.04
N LYS A 123 -1.05 15.08 13.99
CA LYS A 123 -1.49 15.27 12.61
C LYS A 123 -1.21 14.00 11.85
N ASN A 124 -2.26 13.32 11.39
CA ASN A 124 -2.14 12.03 10.68
C ASN A 124 -1.31 10.97 11.44
N GLY A 125 -1.45 10.93 12.76
CA GLY A 125 -0.71 9.99 13.61
C GLY A 125 0.72 10.41 13.97
N ASP A 126 1.20 11.53 13.47
CA ASP A 126 2.54 12.03 13.78
C ASP A 126 2.47 13.16 14.84
N ILE A 127 3.29 13.02 15.88
CA ILE A 127 3.47 13.99 16.97
C ILE A 127 4.89 14.58 16.85
N SER A 128 5.16 15.26 15.74
CA SER A 128 6.50 15.76 15.40
C SER A 128 6.99 16.91 16.29
N ASN A 129 6.11 17.61 17.02
CA ASN A 129 6.44 18.80 17.82
C ASN A 129 6.23 18.59 19.32
N ALA A 130 6.53 17.41 19.86
CA ALA A 130 6.39 17.15 21.30
C ALA A 130 7.47 17.84 22.19
N ALA A 131 8.17 18.83 21.66
CA ALA A 131 9.15 19.65 22.39
C ALA A 131 8.77 21.12 22.25
N GLY A 132 8.48 21.78 23.35
CA GLY A 132 8.06 23.19 23.39
C GLY A 132 6.68 23.38 24.05
N ASP A 133 6.07 24.53 23.82
CA ASP A 133 4.74 24.83 24.37
C ASP A 133 3.69 23.88 23.79
N PRO A 134 2.71 23.39 24.60
CA PRO A 134 1.64 22.55 24.13
C PRO A 134 0.81 23.21 23.01
N ASP A 135 0.39 22.42 22.03
CA ASP A 135 -0.42 22.91 20.89
C ASP A 135 -1.80 23.43 21.35
N GLY A 136 -2.37 22.85 22.40
CA GLY A 136 -3.67 23.25 22.93
C GLY A 136 -4.41 22.18 23.72
N ASP A 137 -5.73 22.32 23.74
CA ASP A 137 -6.64 21.40 24.45
C ASP A 137 -6.63 20.02 23.77
N ILE A 138 -6.47 18.95 24.55
CA ILE A 138 -6.63 17.59 24.04
C ILE A 138 -8.10 17.33 23.79
N GLN A 139 -8.47 17.10 22.51
CA GLN A 139 -9.83 16.81 22.10
C GLN A 139 -9.89 15.54 21.24
N ILE A 140 -10.55 14.50 21.73
CA ILE A 140 -10.70 13.21 21.05
C ILE A 140 -12.16 12.79 21.12
N GLN A 141 -12.86 12.89 20.00
CA GLN A 141 -14.27 12.49 19.92
C GLN A 141 -14.40 11.00 19.67
N VAL A 142 -15.10 10.28 20.53
CA VAL A 142 -15.50 8.88 20.27
C VAL A 142 -16.42 8.84 19.05
N GLY A 143 -16.12 7.94 18.12
CA GLY A 143 -16.82 7.89 16.82
C GLY A 143 -16.25 8.83 15.74
N LYS A 144 -15.15 9.55 16.01
CA LYS A 144 -14.41 10.30 14.99
C LYS A 144 -14.06 9.37 13.82
N GLY A 145 -14.46 9.77 12.61
CA GLY A 145 -14.06 9.06 11.39
C GLY A 145 -12.58 9.19 11.11
N MET A 146 -11.97 8.11 10.65
CA MET A 146 -10.68 8.11 9.98
C MET A 146 -10.96 7.91 8.50
N ASP A 147 -10.41 8.75 7.66
CA ASP A 147 -10.53 8.63 6.22
C ASP A 147 -9.76 7.40 5.73
N ALA A 148 -10.22 6.86 4.61
CA ALA A 148 -9.47 5.84 3.91
C ALA A 148 -8.14 6.41 3.41
N ALA A 149 -7.11 5.59 3.37
CA ALA A 149 -5.82 5.94 2.81
C ALA A 149 -5.39 4.88 1.80
N ALA A 150 -5.10 5.34 0.58
CA ALA A 150 -4.54 4.45 -0.45
C ALA A 150 -3.17 3.91 -0.02
N THR A 151 -2.88 2.69 -0.45
CA THR A 151 -1.59 2.06 -0.17
C THR A 151 -0.53 2.64 -1.08
N THR A 152 0.57 3.12 -0.51
CA THR A 152 1.76 3.57 -1.22
C THR A 152 2.97 2.67 -0.98
N LEU A 153 3.00 2.00 0.17
CA LEU A 153 4.09 1.13 0.58
C LEU A 153 3.56 -0.19 1.16
N ALA A 154 4.11 -1.30 0.69
CA ALA A 154 3.90 -2.61 1.29
C ALA A 154 5.24 -3.22 1.72
N SER A 155 5.42 -3.45 3.01
CA SER A 155 6.67 -3.96 3.57
C SER A 155 6.58 -5.48 3.79
N TYR A 156 7.52 -6.20 3.23
CA TYR A 156 7.70 -7.63 3.42
C TYR A 156 8.74 -7.91 4.49
N THR A 157 8.45 -8.90 5.32
CA THR A 157 9.31 -9.31 6.44
C THR A 157 9.36 -10.81 6.60
N LYS A 158 10.27 -11.28 7.45
CA LYS A 158 10.50 -12.67 7.83
C LYS A 158 11.21 -13.49 6.75
N ASN A 159 11.06 -14.83 6.75
CA ASN A 159 11.99 -15.75 6.11
C ASN A 159 11.49 -16.32 4.78
N LEU A 160 12.37 -16.35 3.80
CA LEU A 160 12.31 -17.19 2.60
C LEU A 160 13.15 -18.45 2.82
N GLN A 161 12.62 -19.60 2.48
CA GLN A 161 13.30 -20.88 2.70
C GLN A 161 14.55 -21.02 1.82
N ALA A 162 15.73 -21.11 2.45
CA ALA A 162 17.00 -21.24 1.73
C ALA A 162 17.25 -22.66 1.17
N ASP A 163 16.75 -23.68 1.84
CA ASP A 163 16.99 -25.10 1.54
C ASP A 163 15.90 -25.74 0.67
N MET A 164 15.31 -24.95 -0.23
CA MET A 164 14.34 -25.48 -1.18
C MET A 164 14.98 -26.49 -2.12
N THR A 165 14.30 -27.63 -2.28
CA THR A 165 14.73 -28.68 -3.21
C THR A 165 14.50 -28.21 -4.65
N GLY A 166 15.58 -28.15 -5.43
CA GLY A 166 15.50 -28.00 -6.88
C GLY A 166 15.27 -29.35 -7.56
N TYR A 167 14.38 -29.38 -8.52
CA TYR A 167 14.02 -30.58 -9.29
C TYR A 167 14.43 -30.40 -10.74
N ASN A 168 15.18 -31.35 -11.31
CA ASN A 168 15.50 -31.32 -12.73
C ASN A 168 14.25 -31.71 -13.55
N ILE A 169 13.90 -30.87 -14.53
CA ILE A 169 12.76 -31.10 -15.43
C ILE A 169 13.09 -32.18 -16.42
N SER A 170 12.30 -33.24 -16.47
CA SER A 170 12.37 -34.27 -17.50
C SER A 170 11.54 -33.87 -18.73
N ASN A 171 10.29 -33.55 -18.51
CA ASN A 171 9.35 -33.04 -19.52
C ASN A 171 8.22 -32.26 -18.85
N MET A 172 7.35 -31.68 -19.65
CA MET A 172 6.15 -30.97 -19.20
C MET A 172 4.91 -31.58 -19.85
N ILE A 173 3.81 -31.63 -19.10
CA ILE A 173 2.50 -32.00 -19.60
C ILE A 173 1.65 -30.73 -19.64
N VAL A 174 1.33 -30.30 -20.85
CA VAL A 174 0.42 -29.20 -21.11
C VAL A 174 -0.98 -29.73 -21.25
N LYS A 175 -1.88 -29.34 -20.37
CA LYS A 175 -3.31 -29.62 -20.50
C LYS A 175 -3.99 -28.37 -21.04
N TYR A 176 -4.58 -28.49 -22.20
CA TYR A 176 -5.29 -27.40 -22.86
C TYR A 176 -6.71 -27.23 -22.30
N ALA A 177 -7.28 -26.05 -22.51
CA ALA A 177 -8.64 -25.72 -22.08
C ALA A 177 -9.72 -26.60 -22.77
N ASP A 178 -9.41 -27.16 -23.94
CA ASP A 178 -10.27 -28.10 -24.66
C ASP A 178 -10.22 -29.53 -24.07
N GLY A 179 -9.47 -29.75 -22.99
CA GLY A 179 -9.30 -31.04 -22.31
C GLY A 179 -8.22 -31.93 -22.93
N THR A 180 -7.65 -31.59 -24.08
CA THR A 180 -6.54 -32.33 -24.68
C THR A 180 -5.23 -32.12 -23.90
N GLN A 181 -4.32 -33.11 -23.96
CA GLN A 181 -3.02 -33.05 -23.30
C GLN A 181 -1.89 -33.31 -24.27
N GLU A 182 -0.77 -32.65 -24.07
CA GLU A 182 0.45 -32.83 -24.84
C GLU A 182 1.66 -32.90 -23.92
N THR A 183 2.59 -33.81 -24.18
CA THR A 183 3.88 -33.87 -23.47
C THR A 183 4.93 -33.15 -24.30
N VAL A 184 5.56 -32.13 -23.72
CA VAL A 184 6.52 -31.29 -24.42
C VAL A 184 7.86 -31.24 -23.64
N THR A 185 8.95 -31.04 -24.38
CA THR A 185 10.30 -30.84 -23.80
C THR A 185 10.68 -29.37 -23.68
N SER A 186 9.91 -28.48 -24.30
CA SER A 186 10.05 -27.04 -24.22
C SER A 186 8.66 -26.42 -24.13
N TYR A 187 8.46 -25.53 -23.18
CA TYR A 187 7.23 -24.79 -22.96
C TYR A 187 7.53 -23.29 -22.99
N ALA A 188 7.02 -22.62 -23.99
CA ALA A 188 7.17 -21.18 -24.20
C ALA A 188 5.79 -20.58 -24.54
N PRO A 189 5.05 -20.12 -23.54
CA PRO A 189 3.69 -19.66 -23.73
C PRO A 189 3.65 -18.23 -24.28
N THR A 190 2.62 -17.94 -25.07
CA THR A 190 2.25 -16.58 -25.43
C THR A 190 1.15 -16.11 -24.47
N LYS A 191 1.37 -14.99 -23.79
CA LYS A 191 0.36 -14.37 -22.96
C LYS A 191 -0.74 -13.77 -23.83
N ILE A 192 -1.98 -13.99 -23.43
CA ILE A 192 -3.17 -13.42 -24.08
C ILE A 192 -4.07 -12.87 -23.00
N ASP A 193 -4.36 -11.59 -23.09
CA ASP A 193 -5.38 -10.99 -22.24
C ASP A 193 -6.75 -11.31 -22.85
N LYS A 194 -7.54 -12.12 -22.16
CA LYS A 194 -8.90 -12.48 -22.55
C LYS A 194 -9.90 -11.64 -21.81
N GLY A 195 -10.87 -11.13 -22.54
CA GLY A 195 -12.03 -10.46 -21.97
C GLY A 195 -12.89 -9.88 -23.08
N THR A 196 -14.16 -9.75 -22.83
CA THR A 196 -15.08 -8.93 -23.61
C THR A 196 -15.57 -7.78 -22.74
N ILE A 197 -15.67 -6.62 -23.33
CA ILE A 197 -16.28 -5.44 -22.69
C ILE A 197 -17.63 -5.25 -23.35
N THR A 198 -18.69 -5.19 -22.53
CA THR A 198 -20.01 -4.75 -22.99
C THR A 198 -20.16 -3.27 -22.67
N LEU A 199 -20.26 -2.46 -23.68
CA LEU A 199 -20.57 -1.03 -23.56
C LEU A 199 -22.07 -0.86 -23.73
N THR A 200 -22.74 -0.20 -22.77
CA THR A 200 -24.15 0.21 -22.90
C THR A 200 -24.18 1.70 -23.19
N THR A 201 -24.97 2.10 -24.17
CA THR A 201 -25.11 3.51 -24.57
C THR A 201 -26.40 4.12 -24.00
N ASP A 202 -26.49 5.44 -24.01
CA ASP A 202 -27.71 6.20 -23.65
C ASP A 202 -28.89 5.98 -24.58
N THR A 203 -28.63 5.38 -25.76
CA THR A 203 -29.68 4.91 -26.68
C THR A 203 -30.18 3.50 -26.34
N GLY A 204 -29.64 2.87 -25.29
CA GLY A 204 -29.97 1.50 -24.87
C GLY A 204 -29.33 0.39 -25.72
N GLU A 205 -28.41 0.74 -26.63
CA GLU A 205 -27.66 -0.23 -27.42
C GLU A 205 -26.52 -0.83 -26.59
N THR A 206 -26.32 -2.15 -26.71
CA THR A 206 -25.19 -2.85 -26.10
C THR A 206 -24.20 -3.28 -27.17
N ILE A 207 -22.94 -2.96 -26.96
CA ILE A 207 -21.84 -3.22 -27.90
C ILE A 207 -20.82 -4.11 -27.21
N GLU A 208 -20.57 -5.29 -27.72
CA GLU A 208 -19.50 -6.17 -27.22
C GLU A 208 -18.19 -5.85 -27.94
N VAL A 209 -17.14 -5.63 -27.18
CA VAL A 209 -15.79 -5.37 -27.66
C VAL A 209 -14.84 -6.37 -26.99
N ASP A 210 -13.95 -6.96 -27.78
CA ASP A 210 -12.87 -7.76 -27.18
C ASP A 210 -11.95 -6.88 -26.34
N ASP A 211 -11.75 -7.20 -25.06
CA ASP A 211 -10.80 -6.52 -24.20
C ASP A 211 -9.38 -6.90 -24.60
N THR A 212 -8.82 -6.13 -25.51
CA THR A 212 -7.39 -6.20 -25.82
C THR A 212 -6.70 -5.05 -25.12
N ALA A 213 -5.58 -5.31 -24.48
CA ALA A 213 -4.77 -4.30 -23.78
C ALA A 213 -4.66 -3.01 -24.61
N GLY A 214 -5.18 -1.91 -24.08
CA GLY A 214 -5.09 -0.59 -24.69
C GLY A 214 -6.40 0.17 -24.91
N PHE A 215 -7.56 -0.42 -24.65
CA PHE A 215 -8.82 0.32 -24.72
C PHE A 215 -9.27 0.81 -23.35
N ASN A 216 -9.15 2.09 -23.12
CA ASN A 216 -9.72 2.75 -21.96
C ASN A 216 -11.04 3.41 -22.37
N PHE A 217 -12.14 2.75 -22.07
CA PHE A 217 -13.47 3.35 -22.19
C PHE A 217 -13.82 4.01 -20.86
N THR A 218 -14.45 5.18 -20.95
CA THR A 218 -14.98 5.89 -19.79
C THR A 218 -16.48 6.11 -19.94
N THR A 219 -17.21 6.10 -18.83
CA THR A 219 -18.60 6.51 -18.80
C THR A 219 -18.74 7.96 -19.28
N ASN A 220 -19.81 8.27 -19.98
CA ASN A 220 -20.04 9.55 -20.71
C ASN A 220 -19.16 9.80 -21.93
N GLN A 221 -18.30 8.86 -22.31
CA GLN A 221 -17.55 8.97 -23.55
C GLN A 221 -18.49 8.87 -24.76
N GLN A 222 -18.36 9.82 -25.71
CA GLN A 222 -19.11 9.80 -26.95
C GLN A 222 -18.51 8.77 -27.91
N LEU A 223 -19.33 7.87 -28.42
CA LEU A 223 -18.95 6.92 -29.46
C LEU A 223 -19.32 7.53 -30.83
N ASN A 224 -18.36 8.09 -31.52
CA ASN A 224 -18.57 8.75 -32.82
C ASN A 224 -18.09 7.85 -33.96
N GLY A 225 -18.77 6.76 -34.27
CA GLY A 225 -18.40 5.90 -35.42
C GLY A 225 -16.95 5.39 -35.37
N THR A 226 -16.29 5.47 -34.21
CA THR A 226 -14.86 5.23 -34.03
C THR A 226 -14.58 3.73 -34.04
N THR A 227 -13.47 3.37 -34.62
CA THR A 227 -12.89 2.04 -34.59
C THR A 227 -12.72 1.53 -33.16
N LEU A 228 -13.50 0.54 -32.77
CA LEU A 228 -13.51 0.05 -31.39
C LEU A 228 -12.30 -0.82 -31.04
N TRP A 229 -11.71 -1.52 -32.02
CA TRP A 229 -10.46 -2.27 -31.82
C TRP A 229 -9.76 -2.60 -33.13
N THR A 230 -8.45 -2.73 -33.12
CA THR A 230 -7.61 -3.09 -34.26
C THR A 230 -6.78 -4.31 -33.95
N LYS A 231 -6.75 -5.29 -34.88
CA LYS A 231 -5.88 -6.45 -34.80
C LYS A 231 -5.08 -6.60 -36.07
N THR A 232 -3.84 -7.03 -35.96
CA THR A 232 -3.04 -7.37 -37.13
C THR A 232 -3.62 -8.65 -37.78
N ILE A 233 -3.93 -8.54 -39.04
CA ILE A 233 -4.47 -9.67 -39.83
C ILE A 233 -3.31 -10.51 -40.30
N ASN A 234 -3.36 -11.81 -40.01
CA ASN A 234 -2.43 -12.79 -40.55
C ASN A 234 -2.89 -13.29 -41.93
N SER A 235 -4.16 -13.68 -42.04
CA SER A 235 -4.73 -14.17 -43.28
C SER A 235 -6.24 -14.05 -43.29
N VAL A 236 -6.84 -14.23 -44.50
CA VAL A 236 -8.28 -14.30 -44.68
C VAL A 236 -8.61 -15.64 -45.37
N THR A 237 -9.55 -16.38 -44.83
CA THR A 237 -10.02 -17.63 -45.37
C THR A 237 -11.37 -17.44 -46.04
N ALA A 238 -11.45 -17.73 -47.32
CA ALA A 238 -12.71 -17.84 -48.03
C ALA A 238 -13.37 -19.16 -47.62
N ASN A 239 -14.69 -19.12 -47.39
CA ASN A 239 -15.50 -20.29 -47.05
C ASN A 239 -16.87 -20.22 -47.75
N PRO A 240 -17.70 -21.25 -47.69
CA PRO A 240 -19.00 -21.23 -48.37
C PRO A 240 -19.95 -20.11 -47.93
N SER A 241 -19.72 -19.53 -46.75
CA SER A 241 -20.54 -18.45 -46.19
C SER A 241 -20.03 -17.05 -46.55
N GLY A 242 -18.74 -16.93 -46.98
CA GLY A 242 -18.13 -15.63 -47.28
C GLY A 242 -17.01 -15.76 -48.32
N THR A 243 -17.04 -14.86 -49.29
CA THR A 243 -16.08 -14.84 -50.39
C THR A 243 -14.92 -13.85 -50.10
N VAL A 244 -13.83 -14.06 -50.84
CA VAL A 244 -12.64 -13.19 -50.77
C VAL A 244 -12.31 -12.72 -52.18
N ASP A 245 -12.03 -11.43 -52.32
CA ASP A 245 -11.49 -10.87 -53.55
C ASP A 245 -10.01 -10.55 -53.35
N VAL A 246 -9.18 -10.88 -54.34
CA VAL A 246 -7.73 -10.72 -54.25
C VAL A 246 -7.22 -9.96 -55.45
N ALA A 247 -6.49 -8.87 -55.19
CA ALA A 247 -5.76 -8.22 -56.27
C ALA A 247 -4.31 -8.79 -56.32
N VAL A 248 -3.97 -9.30 -57.47
CA VAL A 248 -2.68 -9.99 -57.72
C VAL A 248 -1.76 -9.11 -58.52
N ASN A 249 -0.53 -8.96 -58.06
CA ASN A 249 0.54 -8.20 -58.71
C ASN A 249 1.58 -9.18 -59.28
N SER A 250 2.40 -8.67 -60.22
CA SER A 250 3.55 -9.39 -60.71
C SER A 250 4.45 -9.90 -59.60
N GLY A 251 5.00 -11.07 -59.72
CA GLY A 251 6.00 -11.68 -58.84
C GLY A 251 7.42 -11.61 -59.40
N SER A 252 8.34 -12.22 -58.69
CA SER A 252 9.75 -12.26 -59.10
C SER A 252 10.07 -13.23 -60.23
N ALA A 253 9.25 -14.27 -60.40
CA ALA A 253 9.46 -15.33 -61.40
C ALA A 253 8.59 -15.18 -62.64
N SER A 254 7.46 -14.47 -62.56
CA SER A 254 6.50 -14.26 -63.63
C SER A 254 5.94 -12.88 -63.60
N THR A 255 5.82 -12.22 -64.74
CA THR A 255 5.27 -10.86 -64.81
C THR A 255 3.85 -10.90 -65.35
N LEU A 256 2.90 -10.33 -64.64
CA LEU A 256 1.54 -10.16 -65.06
C LEU A 256 1.47 -9.05 -66.11
N VAL A 257 1.05 -9.37 -67.35
CA VAL A 257 1.02 -8.44 -68.46
C VAL A 257 -0.37 -7.83 -68.61
N SER A 258 -1.42 -8.64 -68.57
CA SER A 258 -2.82 -8.18 -68.72
C SER A 258 -3.79 -9.18 -68.11
N PRO A 259 -4.73 -8.74 -67.29
CA PRO A 259 -4.81 -7.42 -66.67
C PRO A 259 -3.74 -7.28 -65.55
N SER A 260 -3.29 -6.06 -65.29
CA SER A 260 -2.34 -5.80 -64.18
C SER A 260 -2.77 -4.53 -63.44
N PRO A 261 -3.16 -4.63 -62.17
CA PRO A 261 -3.29 -5.85 -61.35
C PRO A 261 -4.46 -6.75 -61.83
N LEU A 262 -4.31 -8.06 -61.59
CA LEU A 262 -5.38 -9.02 -61.79
C LEU A 262 -6.26 -9.06 -60.54
N ASN A 263 -7.56 -8.84 -60.72
CA ASN A 263 -8.53 -8.96 -59.66
C ASN A 263 -9.27 -10.30 -59.74
N LEU A 264 -9.01 -11.16 -58.77
CA LEU A 264 -9.75 -12.41 -58.59
C LEU A 264 -10.92 -12.11 -57.63
N THR A 265 -12.13 -12.21 -58.10
CA THR A 265 -13.32 -11.87 -57.30
C THR A 265 -14.13 -13.11 -56.95
N GLY A 266 -14.78 -13.07 -55.77
CA GLY A 266 -15.71 -14.11 -55.37
C GLY A 266 -15.06 -15.47 -55.10
N LEU A 267 -13.84 -15.53 -54.63
CA LEU A 267 -13.19 -16.77 -54.22
C LEU A 267 -13.92 -17.39 -53.04
N THR A 268 -14.32 -18.65 -53.15
CA THR A 268 -15.15 -19.36 -52.17
C THR A 268 -14.36 -20.36 -51.32
N SER A 269 -13.07 -20.54 -51.60
CA SER A 269 -12.17 -21.42 -50.83
C SER A 269 -10.73 -20.92 -50.89
N GLY A 270 -9.95 -21.24 -49.89
CA GLY A 270 -8.54 -20.88 -49.79
C GLY A 270 -8.23 -19.90 -48.68
N ASN A 271 -6.95 -19.87 -48.30
CA ASN A 271 -6.43 -18.96 -47.26
C ASN A 271 -5.43 -17.96 -47.89
N TYR A 272 -5.70 -16.69 -47.76
CA TYR A 272 -4.99 -15.60 -48.45
C TYR A 272 -4.28 -14.69 -47.43
N THR A 273 -2.99 -14.49 -47.65
CA THR A 273 -2.14 -13.62 -46.81
C THR A 273 -1.70 -12.42 -47.67
N TYR A 274 -1.80 -11.19 -47.12
CA TYR A 274 -1.27 -10.02 -47.78
C TYR A 274 0.25 -10.14 -47.95
N GLY A 275 0.75 -9.84 -49.14
CA GLY A 275 2.18 -10.05 -49.49
C GLY A 275 2.55 -11.52 -49.72
N GLY A 276 1.61 -12.45 -49.50
CA GLY A 276 1.81 -13.87 -49.77
C GLY A 276 1.82 -14.19 -51.26
N SER A 277 2.32 -15.40 -51.59
CA SER A 277 2.38 -15.86 -52.97
C SER A 277 1.09 -16.59 -53.38
N ILE A 278 0.66 -16.39 -54.61
CA ILE A 278 -0.42 -17.13 -55.22
C ILE A 278 0.02 -17.69 -56.55
N ALA A 279 -0.47 -18.87 -56.92
CA ALA A 279 -0.28 -19.47 -58.23
C ALA A 279 -1.57 -19.29 -59.04
N LEU A 280 -1.42 -18.97 -60.32
CA LEU A 280 -2.52 -18.87 -61.29
C LEU A 280 -2.51 -20.10 -62.17
N SER A 281 -3.62 -20.79 -62.23
CA SER A 281 -3.77 -21.97 -63.09
C SER A 281 -4.92 -21.81 -64.08
N GLY A 282 -4.77 -22.47 -65.24
CA GLY A 282 -5.77 -22.37 -66.25
C GLY A 282 -5.38 -23.04 -67.59
N LYS A 283 -6.22 -22.89 -68.58
CA LYS A 283 -6.03 -23.49 -69.88
C LYS A 283 -5.59 -22.45 -70.91
N ILE A 284 -4.50 -22.69 -71.61
CA ILE A 284 -4.01 -21.82 -72.68
C ILE A 284 -5.06 -21.66 -73.77
N VAL A 285 -5.34 -20.42 -74.14
CA VAL A 285 -6.30 -20.10 -75.22
C VAL A 285 -5.68 -20.33 -76.61
N ALA A 286 -6.48 -20.41 -77.60
CA ALA A 286 -6.03 -20.52 -79.01
C ALA A 286 -5.16 -19.28 -79.35
N ASN A 287 -4.00 -19.55 -79.99
CA ASN A 287 -2.95 -18.52 -80.21
C ASN A 287 -2.48 -17.79 -78.95
N GLY A 288 -2.52 -18.47 -77.81
CA GLY A 288 -2.24 -17.89 -76.51
C GLY A 288 -0.74 -17.80 -76.19
N VAL A 289 0.15 -18.33 -77.01
CA VAL A 289 1.62 -18.30 -76.71
C VAL A 289 2.31 -17.35 -77.68
N THR A 290 3.00 -16.36 -77.19
CA THR A 290 3.70 -15.36 -77.99
C THR A 290 5.17 -15.19 -77.51
N ALA A 291 6.11 -15.40 -78.40
CA ALA A 291 7.51 -15.13 -78.12
C ALA A 291 7.80 -13.61 -78.05
N VAL A 292 8.47 -13.15 -76.99
CA VAL A 292 8.85 -11.77 -76.80
C VAL A 292 10.37 -11.63 -76.93
N GLY A 293 10.80 -11.15 -78.11
CA GLY A 293 12.22 -10.99 -78.45
C GLY A 293 12.63 -11.75 -79.67
N PRO A 294 13.88 -11.61 -80.17
CA PRO A 294 14.36 -12.31 -81.34
C PRO A 294 14.34 -13.82 -81.19
N ALA A 295 13.75 -14.55 -82.13
CA ALA A 295 13.62 -15.98 -82.11
C ALA A 295 14.98 -16.76 -82.02
N THR A 296 16.09 -16.05 -82.22
CA THR A 296 17.43 -16.60 -82.11
C THR A 296 18.07 -16.52 -80.70
N ASN A 297 17.36 -15.91 -79.75
CA ASN A 297 17.87 -15.81 -78.39
C ASN A 297 17.16 -16.80 -77.47
N PRO A 298 17.84 -17.85 -76.97
CA PRO A 298 17.24 -18.86 -76.11
C PRO A 298 16.74 -18.30 -74.78
N ASN A 299 17.12 -17.06 -74.45
CA ASN A 299 16.66 -16.35 -73.24
C ASN A 299 15.49 -15.41 -73.52
N SER A 300 14.85 -15.48 -74.66
CA SER A 300 13.67 -14.65 -74.98
C SER A 300 12.53 -14.97 -74.01
N ALA A 301 11.85 -13.92 -73.53
CA ALA A 301 10.66 -14.10 -72.73
C ALA A 301 9.51 -14.65 -73.58
N VAL A 302 8.62 -15.39 -72.96
CA VAL A 302 7.38 -15.90 -73.60
C VAL A 302 6.20 -15.30 -72.86
N GLU A 303 5.22 -14.79 -73.58
CA GLU A 303 3.91 -14.40 -73.04
C GLU A 303 2.97 -15.56 -73.27
N VAL A 304 2.30 -15.99 -72.19
CA VAL A 304 1.30 -17.06 -72.21
C VAL A 304 -0.02 -16.49 -71.79
N LYS A 305 -1.01 -16.57 -72.69
CA LYS A 305 -2.38 -16.17 -72.44
C LYS A 305 -3.23 -17.40 -72.16
N PHE A 306 -3.88 -17.42 -71.01
CA PHE A 306 -4.70 -18.55 -70.58
C PHE A 306 -5.98 -18.08 -69.91
N GLU A 307 -6.99 -18.95 -69.87
CA GLU A 307 -8.22 -18.76 -69.11
C GLU A 307 -8.07 -19.38 -67.73
N LEU A 308 -8.39 -18.60 -66.67
CA LEU A 308 -8.39 -19.10 -65.30
C LEU A 308 -9.38 -20.24 -65.13
N ASP A 309 -8.97 -21.30 -64.42
CA ASP A 309 -9.83 -22.44 -64.13
C ASP A 309 -10.88 -22.14 -63.05
N SER A 310 -11.77 -23.12 -62.80
CA SER A 310 -12.89 -22.97 -61.87
C SER A 310 -12.51 -22.70 -60.43
N ASN A 311 -11.24 -22.87 -60.04
CA ASN A 311 -10.78 -22.66 -58.69
C ASN A 311 -10.74 -21.16 -58.31
N PHE A 312 -10.83 -20.26 -59.34
CA PHE A 312 -10.77 -18.81 -59.11
C PHE A 312 -12.16 -18.16 -59.02
N GLY A 313 -13.18 -18.91 -58.61
CA GLY A 313 -14.50 -18.37 -58.28
C GLY A 313 -15.14 -17.62 -59.45
N ALA A 314 -15.58 -16.39 -59.21
CA ALA A 314 -16.18 -15.56 -60.26
C ALA A 314 -15.17 -15.08 -61.34
N ALA A 315 -13.87 -15.20 -61.10
CA ALA A 315 -12.83 -14.90 -62.10
C ALA A 315 -12.51 -16.06 -63.00
N ALA A 316 -13.14 -17.24 -62.83
CA ALA A 316 -13.00 -18.40 -63.72
C ALA A 316 -13.39 -18.01 -65.16
N GLY A 317 -12.58 -18.45 -66.14
CA GLY A 317 -12.76 -18.08 -67.52
C GLY A 317 -12.22 -16.71 -67.92
N GLN A 318 -11.71 -15.91 -66.96
CA GLN A 318 -11.02 -14.64 -67.25
C GLN A 318 -9.70 -14.94 -67.97
N GLN A 319 -9.44 -14.22 -69.06
CA GLN A 319 -8.18 -14.37 -69.80
C GLN A 319 -7.09 -13.56 -69.16
N VAL A 320 -5.96 -14.21 -68.86
CA VAL A 320 -4.80 -13.62 -68.21
C VAL A 320 -3.57 -13.86 -69.08
N THR A 321 -2.74 -12.83 -69.25
CA THR A 321 -1.46 -12.91 -69.96
C THR A 321 -0.31 -12.75 -68.99
N VAL A 322 0.57 -13.74 -68.95
CA VAL A 322 1.74 -13.77 -68.07
C VAL A 322 3.01 -13.83 -68.93
N ARG A 323 3.96 -13.01 -68.63
CA ARG A 323 5.30 -13.04 -69.24
C ARG A 323 6.23 -13.83 -68.33
N ILE A 324 6.87 -14.82 -68.91
CA ILE A 324 7.88 -15.69 -68.30
C ILE A 324 9.23 -15.33 -68.86
N PRO A 325 10.15 -14.77 -68.09
CA PRO A 325 11.52 -14.53 -68.55
C PRO A 325 12.26 -15.84 -68.59
N ASN A 326 12.95 -16.11 -69.67
CA ASN A 326 13.83 -17.28 -69.86
C ASN A 326 13.15 -18.64 -69.50
N PRO A 327 12.22 -19.13 -70.37
CA PRO A 327 11.40 -20.30 -70.07
C PRO A 327 12.15 -21.65 -70.04
N GLN A 328 13.51 -21.64 -70.21
CA GLN A 328 14.35 -22.84 -70.04
C GLN A 328 13.80 -24.10 -70.76
N ASN A 329 13.51 -24.00 -72.07
CA ASN A 329 12.96 -25.06 -72.88
C ASN A 329 11.54 -25.56 -72.55
N ALA A 330 10.80 -24.82 -71.74
CA ALA A 330 9.36 -25.13 -71.58
C ALA A 330 8.61 -24.84 -72.87
N THR A 331 7.95 -25.86 -73.43
CA THR A 331 7.06 -25.70 -74.59
C THR A 331 5.64 -25.56 -74.09
N TYR A 332 4.97 -24.48 -74.48
CA TYR A 332 3.62 -24.19 -74.14
C TYR A 332 2.78 -24.36 -75.47
N SER A 333 1.69 -25.07 -75.41
CA SER A 333 0.79 -25.30 -76.56
C SER A 333 -0.64 -24.87 -76.23
N ASP A 334 -1.37 -24.45 -77.25
CA ASP A 334 -2.79 -24.09 -77.11
C ASP A 334 -3.56 -25.28 -76.52
N GLY A 335 -4.35 -25.02 -75.51
CA GLY A 335 -5.12 -26.02 -74.81
C GLY A 335 -4.43 -26.71 -73.64
N ASP A 336 -3.12 -26.43 -73.40
CA ASP A 336 -2.44 -27.02 -72.30
C ASP A 336 -2.92 -26.41 -70.97
N GLN A 337 -2.98 -27.26 -69.91
CA GLN A 337 -3.22 -26.80 -68.55
C GLN A 337 -1.91 -26.31 -67.98
N VAL A 338 -1.89 -25.06 -67.51
CA VAL A 338 -0.69 -24.39 -66.96
C VAL A 338 -0.92 -23.90 -65.55
N THR A 339 0.17 -23.83 -64.81
CA THR A 339 0.16 -23.19 -63.47
C THR A 339 1.41 -22.33 -63.34
N PHE A 340 1.22 -21.04 -63.12
CA PHE A 340 2.29 -20.08 -62.90
C PHE A 340 2.27 -19.59 -61.44
N GLY A 341 3.37 -19.75 -60.73
CA GLY A 341 3.53 -19.37 -59.34
C GLY A 341 4.29 -18.06 -59.17
N GLY A 342 4.37 -17.64 -57.95
CA GLY A 342 5.23 -16.51 -57.51
C GLY A 342 4.60 -15.12 -57.68
N PHE A 343 3.30 -15.02 -57.99
CA PHE A 343 2.60 -13.75 -57.97
C PHE A 343 2.33 -13.31 -56.53
N THR A 344 2.32 -12.00 -56.27
CA THR A 344 2.17 -11.44 -54.94
C THR A 344 0.76 -10.85 -54.75
N ILE A 345 0.16 -11.15 -53.61
CA ILE A 345 -1.13 -10.60 -53.21
C ILE A 345 -0.95 -9.17 -52.72
N GLY A 346 -1.39 -8.20 -53.50
CA GLY A 346 -1.24 -6.78 -53.21
C GLY A 346 -2.43 -6.15 -52.46
N LYS A 347 -3.61 -6.81 -52.53
CA LYS A 347 -4.80 -6.40 -51.80
C LYS A 347 -5.68 -7.60 -51.54
N ILE A 348 -6.28 -7.68 -50.36
CA ILE A 348 -7.32 -8.66 -50.05
C ILE A 348 -8.59 -7.90 -49.64
N THR A 349 -9.73 -8.31 -50.14
CA THR A 349 -11.03 -7.82 -49.73
C THR A 349 -11.83 -9.01 -49.20
N ALA A 350 -11.98 -9.09 -47.88
CA ALA A 350 -12.84 -10.05 -47.23
C ALA A 350 -14.28 -9.58 -47.31
N ASN A 351 -15.15 -10.33 -47.93
CA ASN A 351 -16.59 -10.04 -47.99
C ASN A 351 -17.30 -10.60 -46.75
N ALA A 352 -18.50 -10.14 -46.46
CA ALA A 352 -19.28 -10.62 -45.33
C ALA A 352 -19.34 -12.15 -45.31
N GLY A 353 -19.12 -12.74 -44.13
CA GLY A 353 -19.07 -14.19 -43.93
C GLY A 353 -17.68 -14.83 -44.12
N ALA A 354 -16.67 -14.14 -44.67
CA ALA A 354 -15.30 -14.64 -44.76
C ALA A 354 -14.63 -14.66 -43.36
N GLU A 355 -13.76 -15.66 -43.13
CA GLU A 355 -13.05 -15.79 -41.87
C GLU A 355 -11.76 -14.94 -41.88
N ILE A 356 -11.61 -14.06 -40.92
CA ILE A 356 -10.41 -13.24 -40.69
C ILE A 356 -9.58 -13.92 -39.62
N ASN A 357 -8.36 -14.29 -39.92
CA ASN A 357 -7.39 -14.87 -38.99
C ASN A 357 -6.44 -13.79 -38.52
N CYS A 358 -6.44 -13.47 -37.23
CA CYS A 358 -5.57 -12.48 -36.63
C CYS A 358 -4.21 -13.07 -36.23
N ALA A 359 -3.18 -12.23 -36.15
CA ALA A 359 -1.83 -12.65 -35.81
C ALA A 359 -1.75 -13.18 -34.36
N ASP A 360 -2.68 -12.82 -33.49
CA ASP A 360 -2.82 -13.33 -32.13
C ASP A 360 -3.50 -14.72 -32.05
N GLY A 361 -3.80 -15.33 -33.24
CA GLY A 361 -4.42 -16.65 -33.37
C GLY A 361 -5.95 -16.67 -33.21
N ARG A 362 -6.59 -15.52 -32.98
CA ARG A 362 -8.05 -15.43 -32.97
C ARG A 362 -8.60 -15.44 -34.39
N LYS A 363 -9.80 -15.94 -34.52
CA LYS A 363 -10.58 -15.93 -35.77
C LYS A 363 -11.83 -15.11 -35.59
N ASP A 364 -12.16 -14.31 -36.59
CA ASP A 364 -13.43 -13.58 -36.64
C ASP A 364 -14.10 -13.74 -38.00
N THR A 365 -15.40 -13.54 -38.04
CA THR A 365 -16.15 -13.57 -39.31
C THR A 365 -16.38 -12.12 -39.74
N ALA A 366 -16.03 -11.81 -40.96
CA ALA A 366 -16.26 -10.47 -41.52
C ALA A 366 -17.77 -10.17 -41.56
N GLN A 367 -18.17 -9.15 -40.79
CA GLN A 367 -19.57 -8.70 -40.74
C GLN A 367 -19.92 -7.81 -41.95
N SER A 368 -18.91 -7.20 -42.55
CA SER A 368 -18.99 -6.35 -43.74
C SER A 368 -17.72 -6.51 -44.55
N THR A 369 -17.65 -5.87 -45.72
CA THR A 369 -16.47 -5.90 -46.57
C THR A 369 -15.27 -5.23 -45.89
N VAL A 370 -14.17 -5.99 -45.71
CA VAL A 370 -12.91 -5.52 -45.08
C VAL A 370 -11.80 -5.55 -46.13
N SER A 371 -11.15 -4.41 -46.37
CA SER A 371 -10.07 -4.28 -47.36
C SER A 371 -8.72 -4.19 -46.66
N ILE A 372 -7.77 -5.06 -47.06
CA ILE A 372 -6.44 -5.20 -46.51
C ILE A 372 -5.41 -4.81 -47.57
N THR A 373 -4.59 -3.82 -47.28
CA THR A 373 -3.54 -3.29 -48.17
C THR A 373 -2.24 -3.10 -47.37
N SER A 374 -1.16 -2.70 -48.03
CA SER A 374 0.12 -2.37 -47.34
C SER A 374 -0.02 -1.34 -46.22
N ALA A 375 -0.93 -0.41 -46.38
CA ALA A 375 -1.19 0.64 -45.39
C ALA A 375 -2.17 0.25 -44.27
N ASN A 376 -2.89 -0.89 -44.47
CA ASN A 376 -3.96 -1.31 -43.58
C ASN A 376 -3.97 -2.83 -43.41
N GLN A 377 -2.98 -3.38 -42.75
CA GLN A 377 -2.95 -4.79 -42.35
C GLN A 377 -3.65 -5.02 -41.01
N GLN A 378 -4.49 -4.09 -40.61
CA GLN A 378 -5.21 -4.17 -39.36
C GLN A 378 -6.69 -4.39 -39.61
N TYR A 379 -7.23 -5.39 -38.96
CA TYR A 379 -8.66 -5.61 -38.94
C TYR A 379 -9.28 -4.71 -37.88
N VAL A 380 -10.23 -3.95 -38.35
CA VAL A 380 -10.99 -3.03 -37.52
C VAL A 380 -12.41 -3.55 -37.47
N ARG A 381 -12.85 -4.09 -36.32
CA ARG A 381 -14.25 -4.38 -36.10
C ARG A 381 -14.99 -3.07 -35.92
N LYS A 382 -15.76 -2.69 -36.93
CA LYS A 382 -16.81 -1.71 -36.73
C LYS A 382 -17.97 -2.46 -36.07
N GLY A 383 -18.10 -2.37 -34.76
CA GLY A 383 -19.41 -2.53 -34.16
C GLY A 383 -20.34 -1.50 -34.82
N ARG A 384 -21.62 -1.78 -34.89
CA ARG A 384 -22.61 -0.79 -35.33
C ARG A 384 -22.63 0.25 -34.22
N VAL A 385 -21.89 1.32 -34.41
CA VAL A 385 -21.76 2.37 -33.43
C VAL A 385 -22.87 3.36 -33.71
N SER A 386 -23.87 3.39 -32.86
CA SER A 386 -24.77 4.53 -32.80
C SER A 386 -24.00 5.71 -32.20
N ASP A 387 -24.41 6.93 -32.51
CA ASP A 387 -23.83 8.18 -31.95
C ASP A 387 -24.16 8.37 -30.46
N GLY A 388 -24.12 7.27 -29.66
CA GLY A 388 -24.49 7.27 -28.27
C GLY A 388 -23.33 7.54 -27.32
N LYS A 389 -23.65 7.97 -26.10
CA LYS A 389 -22.70 8.06 -24.99
C LYS A 389 -22.70 6.77 -24.22
N ILE A 390 -21.53 6.32 -23.79
CA ILE A 390 -21.40 5.17 -22.90
C ILE A 390 -22.03 5.51 -21.53
N THR A 391 -23.06 4.76 -21.16
CA THR A 391 -23.73 4.87 -19.85
C THR A 391 -23.25 3.84 -18.86
N ALA A 392 -22.87 2.66 -19.34
CA ALA A 392 -22.30 1.59 -18.52
C ALA A 392 -21.22 0.82 -19.28
N ILE A 393 -20.23 0.34 -18.55
CA ILE A 393 -19.14 -0.50 -19.04
C ILE A 393 -19.15 -1.75 -18.17
N THR A 394 -19.49 -2.89 -18.77
CA THR A 394 -19.42 -4.18 -18.09
C THR A 394 -18.31 -4.99 -18.75
N ARG A 395 -17.32 -5.39 -17.95
CA ARG A 395 -16.24 -6.24 -18.42
C ARG A 395 -16.59 -7.69 -18.11
N HIS A 396 -16.55 -8.53 -19.14
CA HIS A 396 -16.78 -9.97 -19.02
C HIS A 396 -15.49 -10.68 -19.39
N GLY A 397 -15.08 -11.64 -18.62
CA GLY A 397 -14.00 -12.49 -19.03
C GLY A 397 -12.96 -12.80 -17.96
N GLU A 398 -12.26 -13.81 -18.25
CA GLU A 398 -11.38 -14.55 -17.39
C GLU A 398 -9.95 -14.04 -17.56
N GLY A 399 -9.54 -12.97 -16.97
CA GLY A 399 -8.16 -12.57 -16.78
C GLY A 399 -7.14 -12.98 -17.88
N THR A 400 -5.88 -13.02 -17.50
CA THR A 400 -4.78 -13.45 -18.38
C THR A 400 -4.84 -14.94 -18.68
N SER A 401 -4.79 -15.32 -19.95
CA SER A 401 -4.62 -16.69 -20.42
C SER A 401 -3.29 -16.85 -21.16
N TYR A 402 -2.89 -18.11 -21.33
CA TYR A 402 -1.64 -18.45 -21.99
C TYR A 402 -1.90 -19.44 -23.14
N ARG A 403 -1.20 -19.27 -24.26
CA ARG A 403 -1.30 -20.15 -25.43
C ARG A 403 0.02 -20.79 -25.76
N VAL A 404 -0.07 -22.06 -26.16
CA VAL A 404 1.02 -22.82 -26.75
C VAL A 404 0.46 -23.50 -28.01
N ASN A 405 1.19 -23.41 -29.12
CA ASN A 405 0.77 -23.98 -30.41
C ASN A 405 -0.65 -23.56 -30.86
N GLY A 406 -1.04 -22.31 -30.55
CA GLY A 406 -2.35 -21.75 -30.91
C GLY A 406 -3.52 -22.20 -30.05
N LYS A 407 -3.31 -23.04 -29.03
CA LYS A 407 -4.33 -23.52 -28.08
C LYS A 407 -4.18 -22.89 -26.73
N ASP A 408 -5.28 -22.61 -26.04
CA ASP A 408 -5.30 -22.09 -24.69
C ASP A 408 -4.86 -23.16 -23.69
N VAL A 409 -3.93 -22.81 -22.82
CA VAL A 409 -3.42 -23.69 -21.77
C VAL A 409 -4.30 -23.58 -20.53
N GLY A 410 -4.86 -24.71 -20.10
CA GLY A 410 -5.63 -24.80 -18.86
C GLY A 410 -4.75 -25.05 -17.63
N SER A 411 -3.77 -25.95 -17.74
CA SER A 411 -2.80 -26.22 -16.68
C SER A 411 -1.48 -26.75 -17.23
N LEU A 412 -0.41 -26.54 -16.46
CA LEU A 412 0.93 -27.01 -16.76
C LEU A 412 1.43 -27.88 -15.60
N SER A 413 1.85 -29.09 -15.92
CA SER A 413 2.51 -30.00 -15.00
C SER A 413 3.97 -30.19 -15.40
N ILE A 414 4.87 -29.99 -14.46
CA ILE A 414 6.30 -30.26 -14.60
C ILE A 414 6.57 -31.67 -14.13
N VAL A 415 7.10 -32.51 -15.00
CA VAL A 415 7.53 -33.88 -14.65
C VAL A 415 9.02 -33.85 -14.43
N THR A 416 9.44 -34.24 -13.26
CA THR A 416 10.84 -34.19 -12.83
C THR A 416 11.57 -35.50 -13.14
N SER A 417 12.88 -35.46 -13.15
CA SER A 417 13.72 -36.66 -13.44
C SER A 417 13.59 -37.76 -12.38
N ASP A 418 13.14 -37.44 -11.16
CA ASP A 418 12.82 -38.38 -10.09
C ASP A 418 11.36 -38.88 -10.12
N GLY A 419 10.62 -38.54 -11.18
CA GLY A 419 9.26 -39.04 -11.43
C GLY A 419 8.15 -38.29 -10.70
N LYS A 420 8.43 -37.17 -10.02
CA LYS A 420 7.41 -36.32 -9.42
C LYS A 420 6.72 -35.45 -10.45
N THR A 421 5.46 -35.16 -10.19
CA THR A 421 4.68 -34.21 -10.99
C THR A 421 4.36 -33.00 -10.15
N LEU A 422 4.83 -31.82 -10.57
CA LEU A 422 4.68 -30.54 -9.87
C LEU A 422 3.88 -29.57 -10.75
N THR A 423 3.22 -28.61 -10.14
CA THR A 423 2.47 -27.57 -10.88
C THR A 423 3.44 -26.51 -11.37
N GLY A 424 3.46 -26.26 -12.68
CA GLY A 424 4.21 -25.20 -13.32
C GLY A 424 3.44 -23.89 -13.39
N LEU A 425 4.16 -22.76 -13.47
CA LEU A 425 3.57 -21.45 -13.70
C LEU A 425 3.30 -21.25 -15.20
N LEU A 426 2.07 -20.88 -15.54
CA LEU A 426 1.64 -20.80 -16.93
C LEU A 426 2.36 -19.72 -17.75
N GLY A 427 2.83 -18.66 -17.10
CA GLY A 427 3.49 -17.54 -17.78
C GLY A 427 5.01 -17.64 -17.87
N LYS A 428 5.61 -18.72 -17.36
CA LYS A 428 7.07 -18.93 -17.40
C LYS A 428 7.47 -19.92 -18.48
N ASN A 429 8.66 -19.70 -19.05
CA ASN A 429 9.28 -20.64 -19.98
C ASN A 429 10.01 -21.75 -19.20
N TYR A 430 9.90 -22.99 -19.69
CA TYR A 430 10.57 -24.14 -19.13
C TYR A 430 11.15 -25.03 -20.24
N ASN A 431 12.32 -25.61 -20.00
CA ASN A 431 12.92 -26.61 -20.88
C ASN A 431 13.31 -27.86 -20.09
N SER A 432 13.32 -28.99 -20.77
CA SER A 432 13.91 -30.21 -20.21
C SER A 432 15.38 -29.99 -19.87
N GLY A 433 15.78 -30.40 -18.67
CA GLY A 433 17.12 -30.16 -18.11
C GLY A 433 17.21 -28.91 -17.22
N ASP A 434 16.23 -28.00 -17.25
CA ASP A 434 16.21 -26.86 -16.32
C ASP A 434 15.95 -27.32 -14.88
N THR A 435 16.43 -26.53 -13.93
CA THR A 435 16.11 -26.76 -12.50
C THR A 435 14.83 -26.00 -12.13
N PHE A 436 13.83 -26.72 -11.66
CA PHE A 436 12.57 -26.17 -11.20
C PHE A 436 12.54 -26.03 -9.69
N TYR A 437 12.09 -24.87 -9.21
CA TYR A 437 11.76 -24.60 -7.81
C TYR A 437 10.28 -24.25 -7.70
N SER A 438 9.60 -24.79 -6.68
CA SER A 438 8.23 -24.37 -6.39
C SER A 438 8.19 -22.92 -5.93
N SER A 439 7.21 -22.16 -6.39
CA SER A 439 7.06 -20.77 -5.99
C SER A 439 6.37 -20.66 -4.62
N ILE A 440 6.77 -19.66 -3.84
CA ILE A 440 6.11 -19.27 -2.59
C ILE A 440 5.11 -18.18 -2.94
N THR A 441 3.83 -18.44 -2.72
CA THR A 441 2.76 -17.47 -3.01
C THR A 441 2.40 -16.69 -1.74
N THR A 442 2.32 -15.39 -1.85
CA THR A 442 1.79 -14.49 -0.83
C THR A 442 0.82 -13.51 -1.48
N THR A 443 -0.06 -12.89 -0.69
CA THR A 443 -0.95 -11.84 -1.19
C THR A 443 -0.60 -10.53 -0.52
N VAL A 444 -0.52 -9.47 -1.30
CA VAL A 444 -0.41 -8.10 -0.80
C VAL A 444 -1.82 -7.48 -0.77
N ALA A 445 -2.19 -6.94 0.38
CA ALA A 445 -3.41 -6.17 0.55
C ALA A 445 -3.13 -4.72 0.17
N VAL A 446 -3.83 -4.20 -0.81
CA VAL A 446 -3.69 -2.82 -1.30
C VAL A 446 -5.04 -2.14 -1.20
N TYR A 447 -5.07 -0.94 -0.63
CA TYR A 447 -6.28 -0.14 -0.51
C TYR A 447 -6.28 0.96 -1.58
N ASP A 448 -7.43 1.20 -2.19
CA ASP A 448 -7.67 2.34 -3.06
C ASP A 448 -7.97 3.62 -2.25
N THR A 449 -8.15 4.76 -2.92
CA THR A 449 -8.46 6.05 -2.27
C THR A 449 -9.77 6.07 -1.49
N ASP A 450 -10.71 5.19 -1.83
CA ASP A 450 -11.99 5.05 -1.15
C ASP A 450 -11.95 4.01 -0.01
N GLY A 451 -10.82 3.32 0.15
CA GLY A 451 -10.61 2.28 1.16
C GLY A 451 -11.08 0.89 0.72
N GLY A 452 -11.34 0.68 -0.57
CA GLY A 452 -11.58 -0.65 -1.13
C GLY A 452 -10.34 -1.52 -1.02
N LEU A 453 -10.51 -2.76 -0.54
CA LEU A 453 -9.41 -3.71 -0.38
C LEU A 453 -9.23 -4.58 -1.62
N HIS A 454 -8.04 -4.56 -2.20
CA HIS A 454 -7.63 -5.39 -3.33
C HIS A 454 -6.52 -6.35 -2.90
N SER A 455 -6.67 -7.62 -3.24
CA SER A 455 -5.71 -8.66 -2.89
C SER A 455 -4.91 -9.08 -4.12
N ILE A 456 -3.63 -8.71 -4.18
CA ILE A 456 -2.75 -8.98 -5.32
C ILE A 456 -1.82 -10.14 -4.98
N PRO A 457 -1.90 -11.27 -5.71
CA PRO A 457 -1.00 -12.40 -5.48
C PRO A 457 0.41 -12.10 -6.01
N VAL A 458 1.40 -12.22 -5.15
CA VAL A 458 2.83 -12.08 -5.46
C VAL A 458 3.52 -13.40 -5.18
N LEU A 459 4.29 -13.86 -6.14
CA LEU A 459 5.03 -15.12 -6.09
C LEU A 459 6.53 -14.84 -5.98
N PHE A 460 7.19 -15.57 -5.09
CA PHE A 460 8.63 -15.59 -4.96
C PHE A 460 9.14 -16.93 -5.48
N THR A 461 9.98 -16.91 -6.50
CA THR A 461 10.57 -18.10 -7.10
C THR A 461 12.09 -18.01 -7.04
N ARG A 462 12.74 -19.05 -6.56
CA ARG A 462 14.20 -19.11 -6.51
C ARG A 462 14.77 -19.19 -7.93
N THR A 463 15.83 -18.41 -8.20
CA THR A 463 16.46 -18.40 -9.52
C THR A 463 17.37 -19.62 -9.68
N ALA A 464 17.23 -20.37 -10.76
CA ALA A 464 18.08 -21.50 -11.06
C ALA A 464 19.54 -21.05 -11.26
N GLY A 465 20.48 -21.77 -10.64
CA GLY A 465 21.93 -21.47 -10.74
C GLY A 465 22.43 -20.34 -9.86
N ALA A 466 21.55 -19.65 -9.11
CA ALA A 466 21.92 -18.61 -8.14
C ALA A 466 21.24 -18.86 -6.81
N GLU A 467 21.93 -19.55 -5.89
CA GLU A 467 21.35 -20.01 -4.61
C GLU A 467 20.84 -18.90 -3.69
N SER A 468 21.33 -17.68 -3.87
CA SER A 468 20.95 -16.50 -3.08
C SER A 468 20.06 -15.51 -3.82
N ALA A 469 19.55 -15.86 -5.01
CA ALA A 469 18.73 -14.97 -5.81
C ALA A 469 17.29 -15.47 -5.98
N TRP A 470 16.35 -14.54 -5.87
CA TRP A 470 14.93 -14.79 -6.05
C TRP A 470 14.32 -13.84 -7.06
N GLU A 471 13.37 -14.33 -7.78
CA GLU A 471 12.57 -13.55 -8.72
C GLU A 471 11.15 -13.39 -8.19
N LEU A 472 10.61 -12.18 -8.28
CA LEU A 472 9.22 -11.90 -8.02
C LEU A 472 8.41 -12.01 -9.30
N SER A 473 7.17 -12.45 -9.19
CA SER A 473 6.20 -12.44 -10.28
C SER A 473 4.78 -12.31 -9.72
N LEU A 474 3.84 -11.95 -10.56
CA LEU A 474 2.41 -11.96 -10.21
C LEU A 474 1.79 -13.32 -10.52
N ALA A 475 0.49 -13.46 -10.36
CA ALA A 475 -0.23 -14.69 -10.61
C ALA A 475 0.11 -15.31 -11.98
N GLY A 476 0.30 -16.62 -12.01
CA GLY A 476 0.71 -17.35 -13.21
C GLY A 476 2.18 -17.19 -13.59
N GLY A 477 3.00 -16.46 -12.83
CA GLY A 477 4.43 -16.24 -13.11
C GLY A 477 4.68 -15.12 -14.13
N SER A 478 3.72 -14.25 -14.35
CA SER A 478 3.81 -13.08 -15.22
C SER A 478 4.20 -11.82 -14.44
N ASP A 479 4.70 -10.81 -15.14
CA ASP A 479 4.93 -9.47 -14.58
C ASP A 479 3.68 -8.58 -14.65
N THR A 480 2.59 -9.10 -15.20
CA THR A 480 1.31 -8.40 -15.26
C THR A 480 0.18 -9.33 -14.80
N TYR A 481 -0.78 -8.77 -14.10
CA TYR A 481 -1.95 -9.44 -13.57
C TYR A 481 -3.18 -8.59 -13.85
N SER A 482 -4.25 -9.20 -14.29
CA SER A 482 -5.54 -8.52 -14.40
C SER A 482 -6.64 -9.42 -13.86
N VAL A 483 -7.58 -8.82 -13.15
CA VAL A 483 -8.74 -9.50 -12.60
C VAL A 483 -9.96 -8.59 -12.74
N ILE A 484 -11.11 -9.20 -12.95
CA ILE A 484 -12.39 -8.51 -12.84
C ILE A 484 -12.88 -8.73 -11.41
N GLU A 485 -13.10 -7.65 -10.71
CA GLU A 485 -13.58 -7.67 -9.33
C GLU A 485 -15.08 -7.92 -9.27
N ASP A 486 -15.60 -8.22 -8.08
CA ASP A 486 -17.01 -8.55 -7.87
C ASP A 486 -17.97 -7.42 -8.29
N ASP A 487 -17.49 -6.18 -8.32
CA ASP A 487 -18.24 -5.01 -8.81
C ASP A 487 -18.21 -4.85 -10.35
N GLY A 488 -17.56 -5.77 -11.06
CA GLY A 488 -17.42 -5.75 -12.51
C GLY A 488 -16.34 -4.81 -13.06
N THR A 489 -15.55 -4.16 -12.17
CA THR A 489 -14.43 -3.33 -12.60
C THR A 489 -13.17 -4.17 -12.84
N ALA A 490 -12.35 -3.79 -13.81
CA ALA A 490 -11.08 -4.45 -14.06
C ALA A 490 -9.95 -3.77 -13.29
N LEU A 491 -9.25 -4.58 -12.51
CA LEU A 491 -8.00 -4.22 -11.86
C LEU A 491 -6.85 -4.76 -12.72
N ALA A 492 -5.98 -3.89 -13.20
CA ALA A 492 -4.77 -4.26 -13.93
C ALA A 492 -3.55 -3.85 -13.11
N VAL A 493 -2.63 -4.80 -12.93
CA VAL A 493 -1.42 -4.64 -12.14
C VAL A 493 -0.22 -5.01 -12.98
N SER A 494 0.80 -4.17 -12.99
CA SER A 494 2.10 -4.48 -13.58
C SER A 494 3.20 -4.40 -12.53
N LEU A 495 4.09 -5.38 -12.52
CA LEU A 495 5.20 -5.50 -11.60
C LEU A 495 6.48 -5.01 -12.29
N SER A 496 7.07 -3.96 -11.75
CA SER A 496 8.45 -3.56 -12.04
C SER A 496 9.36 -4.16 -10.96
N LYS A 497 10.41 -4.85 -11.34
CA LYS A 497 11.25 -5.60 -10.38
C LYS A 497 12.70 -5.67 -10.78
N SER A 498 13.57 -5.83 -9.79
CA SER A 498 14.90 -6.39 -9.91
C SER A 498 15.02 -7.69 -9.11
N ASN A 499 16.03 -8.49 -9.39
CA ASN A 499 16.26 -9.71 -8.64
C ASN A 499 16.53 -9.40 -7.16
N LEU A 500 15.87 -10.12 -6.29
CA LEU A 500 16.09 -10.09 -4.86
C LEU A 500 17.32 -10.95 -4.53
N VAL A 501 18.33 -10.37 -3.91
CA VAL A 501 19.60 -11.04 -3.61
C VAL A 501 19.89 -11.02 -2.13
N PHE A 502 20.35 -12.15 -1.59
CA PHE A 502 20.77 -12.32 -0.21
C PHE A 502 22.29 -12.60 -0.14
N ASP A 503 22.90 -12.27 0.97
CA ASP A 503 24.29 -12.61 1.25
C ASP A 503 24.46 -14.07 1.73
N GLY A 504 25.70 -14.51 1.90
CA GLY A 504 26.00 -15.85 2.43
C GLY A 504 25.57 -16.09 3.89
N LYS A 505 25.09 -15.04 4.56
CA LYS A 505 24.50 -15.10 5.92
C LYS A 505 22.98 -15.05 5.89
N GLY A 506 22.36 -15.04 4.71
CA GLY A 506 20.92 -14.97 4.55
C GLY A 506 20.29 -13.60 4.80
N GLN A 507 21.11 -12.52 4.79
CA GLN A 507 20.63 -11.15 4.93
C GLN A 507 20.34 -10.55 3.55
N TYR A 508 19.33 -9.70 3.48
CA TYR A 508 19.01 -8.93 2.28
C TYR A 508 20.18 -8.04 1.84
N VAL A 509 20.51 -8.08 0.57
CA VAL A 509 21.56 -7.24 -0.05
C VAL A 509 20.96 -6.22 -1.00
N SER A 510 20.15 -6.69 -1.94
CA SER A 510 19.55 -5.84 -2.97
C SER A 510 18.30 -6.47 -3.56
N GLY A 511 17.48 -5.64 -4.15
CA GLY A 511 16.24 -6.00 -4.82
C GLY A 511 15.25 -4.86 -4.68
N SER A 512 14.55 -4.53 -5.73
CA SER A 512 13.48 -3.54 -5.73
C SER A 512 12.29 -4.09 -6.47
N ALA A 513 11.11 -3.74 -6.02
CA ALA A 513 9.89 -4.06 -6.74
C ALA A 513 8.85 -2.96 -6.49
N SER A 514 8.05 -2.68 -7.50
CA SER A 514 6.88 -1.82 -7.40
C SER A 514 5.74 -2.38 -8.23
N LEU A 515 4.53 -2.11 -7.80
CA LEU A 515 3.30 -2.46 -8.48
C LEU A 515 2.69 -1.19 -9.06
N ALA A 516 2.60 -1.08 -10.37
CA ALA A 516 1.77 -0.07 -10.98
C ALA A 516 0.36 -0.65 -11.14
N ILE A 517 -0.61 0.01 -10.51
CA ILE A 517 -1.97 -0.47 -10.40
C ILE A 517 -2.89 0.51 -11.10
N SER A 518 -3.73 0.00 -11.98
CA SER A 518 -4.78 0.77 -12.65
C SER A 518 -6.12 0.06 -12.49
N ARG A 519 -7.16 0.84 -12.22
CA ARG A 519 -8.53 0.36 -12.11
C ARG A 519 -9.42 1.14 -13.04
N SER A 520 -10.35 0.49 -13.70
CA SER A 520 -11.33 1.18 -14.52
C SER A 520 -12.43 1.77 -13.64
N GLY A 521 -12.68 3.09 -13.73
CA GLY A 521 -13.70 3.81 -12.94
C GLY A 521 -13.14 5.02 -12.21
N ASP A 522 -13.97 5.65 -11.35
CA ASP A 522 -13.60 6.86 -10.60
C ASP A 522 -12.72 6.59 -9.36
N ARG A 523 -12.50 5.32 -9.02
CA ARG A 523 -11.69 4.91 -7.87
C ARG A 523 -10.26 4.68 -8.32
N ASN A 524 -9.37 5.54 -7.88
CA ASN A 524 -7.95 5.48 -8.23
C ASN A 524 -7.10 5.09 -7.03
N PHE A 525 -5.89 4.62 -7.33
CA PHE A 525 -4.82 4.54 -6.35
C PHE A 525 -4.07 5.88 -6.37
N ASP A 526 -3.59 6.31 -5.22
CA ASP A 526 -2.74 7.49 -5.12
C ASP A 526 -1.47 7.24 -5.95
N ASP A 527 -1.14 8.12 -6.91
CA ASP A 527 -0.04 7.97 -7.88
C ASP A 527 -0.03 6.66 -8.70
N GLY A 528 -0.94 5.70 -8.46
CA GLY A 528 -1.03 4.42 -9.15
C GLY A 528 0.17 3.47 -8.96
N GLU A 529 1.11 3.79 -8.08
CA GLU A 529 2.31 2.99 -7.82
C GLU A 529 2.43 2.63 -6.34
N VAL A 530 2.60 1.33 -6.06
CA VAL A 530 2.84 0.79 -4.71
C VAL A 530 4.24 0.23 -4.65
N THR A 531 5.09 0.81 -3.80
CA THR A 531 6.44 0.32 -3.58
C THR A 531 6.43 -0.92 -2.68
N LEU A 532 7.13 -1.98 -3.08
CA LEU A 532 7.33 -3.18 -2.26
C LEU A 532 8.68 -3.09 -1.55
N ASN A 533 8.65 -2.84 -0.26
CA ASN A 533 9.87 -2.84 0.56
C ASN A 533 10.23 -4.28 0.96
N LEU A 534 11.31 -4.78 0.40
CA LEU A 534 11.80 -6.15 0.56
C LEU A 534 12.95 -6.27 1.58
N SER A 535 13.41 -5.15 2.15
CA SER A 535 14.60 -5.10 3.03
C SER A 535 14.44 -5.87 4.34
N GLY A 536 13.21 -6.14 4.77
CA GLY A 536 12.91 -6.93 5.96
C GLY A 536 12.91 -8.46 5.75
N LEU A 537 13.17 -8.92 4.52
CA LEU A 537 13.24 -10.34 4.21
C LEU A 537 14.59 -10.93 4.58
N THR A 538 14.57 -12.20 4.97
CA THR A 538 15.76 -13.01 5.24
C THR A 538 15.67 -14.33 4.50
N GLN A 539 16.81 -15.01 4.31
CA GLN A 539 16.89 -16.32 3.65
C GLN A 539 17.64 -17.31 4.53
N TYR A 540 16.91 -18.07 5.34
CA TYR A 540 17.46 -19.13 6.17
C TYR A 540 16.85 -20.48 5.84
N ALA A 541 17.55 -21.56 6.22
CA ALA A 541 17.00 -22.92 6.16
C ALA A 541 15.74 -23.05 7.04
N GLY A 542 14.78 -23.87 6.60
CA GLY A 542 13.52 -24.09 7.27
C GLY A 542 12.33 -23.53 6.46
N THR A 543 11.16 -23.45 7.09
CA THR A 543 9.93 -23.06 6.39
C THR A 543 9.89 -21.57 6.05
N SER A 544 9.29 -21.24 4.91
CA SER A 544 8.96 -19.87 4.56
C SER A 544 7.85 -19.32 5.45
N THR A 545 8.10 -18.15 6.04
CA THR A 545 7.17 -17.47 6.96
C THR A 545 6.84 -16.05 6.52
N ILE A 546 7.03 -15.73 5.25
CA ILE A 546 6.82 -14.38 4.69
C ILE A 546 5.51 -13.77 5.18
N SER A 547 5.58 -12.52 5.56
CA SER A 547 4.45 -11.71 5.97
C SER A 547 4.63 -10.32 5.38
N ASN A 548 3.54 -9.69 4.99
CA ASN A 548 3.56 -8.30 4.53
C ASN A 548 2.63 -7.43 5.37
N LYS A 549 2.87 -6.14 5.33
CA LYS A 549 2.02 -5.10 5.90
C LYS A 549 2.03 -3.90 4.97
N SER A 550 0.85 -3.44 4.58
CA SER A 550 0.64 -2.21 3.84
C SER A 550 0.37 -1.03 4.77
N ASP A 551 0.64 0.18 4.28
CA ASP A 551 0.40 1.45 4.97
C ASP A 551 -1.01 1.99 4.73
N GLY A 552 -1.69 1.53 3.69
CA GLY A 552 -3.07 1.90 3.41
C GLY A 552 -4.08 1.28 4.38
N ASN A 553 -5.26 1.86 4.45
CA ASN A 553 -6.37 1.40 5.29
C ASN A 553 -7.75 1.77 4.72
N ALA A 554 -8.74 0.98 5.06
CA ALA A 554 -10.14 1.36 4.87
C ALA A 554 -10.53 2.47 5.85
N SER A 555 -11.62 3.17 5.57
CA SER A 555 -12.22 4.11 6.52
C SER A 555 -12.60 3.39 7.81
N GLY A 556 -12.53 4.10 8.93
CA GLY A 556 -12.83 3.53 10.24
C GLY A 556 -13.35 4.56 11.22
N ASN A 557 -14.03 4.11 12.28
CA ASN A 557 -14.49 4.96 13.36
C ASN A 557 -13.73 4.64 14.64
N LEU A 558 -13.37 5.68 15.41
CA LEU A 558 -12.68 5.53 16.69
C LEU A 558 -13.56 4.75 17.68
N GLN A 559 -13.07 3.60 18.15
CA GLN A 559 -13.76 2.73 19.09
C GLN A 559 -13.31 2.93 20.53
N SER A 560 -12.00 3.04 20.74
CA SER A 560 -11.44 3.19 22.08
C SER A 560 -10.10 3.92 22.02
N VAL A 561 -9.66 4.44 23.18
CA VAL A 561 -8.37 5.07 23.34
C VAL A 561 -7.55 4.36 24.42
N SER A 562 -6.24 4.34 24.26
CA SER A 562 -5.28 3.87 25.26
C SER A 562 -4.17 4.90 25.43
N ILE A 563 -3.63 4.99 26.65
CA ILE A 563 -2.56 5.94 26.99
C ILE A 563 -1.33 5.13 27.37
N ASP A 564 -0.20 5.42 26.74
CA ASP A 564 1.06 4.74 27.02
C ASP A 564 1.90 5.45 28.11
N SER A 565 3.04 4.86 28.45
CA SER A 565 3.95 5.39 29.48
C SER A 565 4.65 6.69 29.10
N SER A 566 4.62 7.08 27.84
CA SER A 566 5.15 8.36 27.35
C SER A 566 4.09 9.46 27.28
N GLY A 567 2.84 9.12 27.63
CA GLY A 567 1.70 10.03 27.60
C GLY A 567 1.05 10.17 26.24
N VAL A 568 1.39 9.28 25.27
CA VAL A 568 0.74 9.28 23.96
C VAL A 568 -0.61 8.59 24.07
N ILE A 569 -1.64 9.30 23.63
CA ILE A 569 -3.01 8.80 23.52
C ILE A 569 -3.16 8.18 22.13
N THR A 570 -3.32 6.87 22.09
CA THR A 570 -3.48 6.10 20.86
C THR A 570 -4.95 5.70 20.69
N GLY A 571 -5.55 6.10 19.58
CA GLY A 571 -6.88 5.67 19.15
C GLY A 571 -6.83 4.29 18.49
N VAL A 572 -7.81 3.45 18.81
CA VAL A 572 -8.04 2.16 18.15
C VAL A 572 -9.31 2.30 17.31
N TYR A 573 -9.18 2.10 16.00
CA TYR A 573 -10.24 2.29 15.03
C TYR A 573 -10.91 0.97 14.64
N SER A 574 -12.14 1.03 14.11
CA SER A 574 -12.91 -0.15 13.70
C SER A 574 -12.27 -0.94 12.55
N ASN A 575 -11.39 -0.31 11.76
CA ASN A 575 -10.57 -0.92 10.72
C ASN A 575 -9.30 -1.62 11.27
N GLY A 576 -9.11 -1.64 12.61
CA GLY A 576 -7.95 -2.24 13.27
C GLY A 576 -6.70 -1.36 13.31
N VAL A 577 -6.74 -0.16 12.72
CA VAL A 577 -5.63 0.79 12.77
C VAL A 577 -5.50 1.37 14.16
N LYS A 578 -4.28 1.50 14.63
CA LYS A 578 -3.90 2.20 15.86
C LYS A 578 -3.13 3.45 15.47
N GLN A 579 -3.68 4.62 15.82
CA GLN A 579 -3.09 5.90 15.46
C GLN A 579 -2.93 6.76 16.69
N ALA A 580 -1.79 7.46 16.80
CA ALA A 580 -1.61 8.45 17.84
C ALA A 580 -2.52 9.66 17.56
N GLU A 581 -3.30 10.05 18.56
CA GLU A 581 -4.24 11.19 18.48
C GLU A 581 -3.69 12.44 19.14
N ALA A 582 -3.04 12.27 20.28
CA ALA A 582 -2.43 13.35 21.04
C ALA A 582 -1.36 12.84 22.00
N LYS A 583 -0.54 13.73 22.53
CA LYS A 583 0.38 13.46 23.65
C LYS A 583 0.13 14.45 24.77
N ILE A 584 0.00 13.96 25.99
CA ILE A 584 -0.23 14.78 27.18
C ILE A 584 1.04 15.59 27.49
N ALA A 585 0.88 16.89 27.71
CA ALA A 585 1.97 17.75 28.09
C ALA A 585 2.30 17.57 29.59
N ILE A 586 3.58 17.39 29.89
CA ILE A 586 4.12 17.34 31.23
C ILE A 586 4.97 18.56 31.44
N ALA A 587 4.65 19.33 32.48
CA ALA A 587 5.41 20.49 32.88
C ALA A 587 6.40 20.13 34.00
N THR A 588 7.61 20.62 33.90
CA THR A 588 8.64 20.52 34.94
C THR A 588 9.12 21.89 35.36
N PHE A 589 9.47 22.02 36.63
CA PHE A 589 9.98 23.29 37.21
C PHE A 589 11.30 23.05 37.90
N ASN A 590 12.22 24.02 37.78
CA ASN A 590 13.50 23.97 38.49
C ASN A 590 13.30 23.98 40.01
N ASN A 591 12.27 24.69 40.50
CA ASN A 591 11.90 24.73 41.91
C ASN A 591 10.38 24.52 42.06
N ALA A 592 9.93 23.26 42.06
CA ALA A 592 8.52 22.92 42.23
C ALA A 592 7.95 23.36 43.58
N ALA A 593 8.76 23.39 44.65
CA ALA A 593 8.37 23.89 45.97
C ALA A 593 8.02 25.38 45.99
N GLY A 594 8.51 26.15 45.01
CA GLY A 594 8.21 27.55 44.81
C GLY A 594 6.86 27.83 44.14
N LEU A 595 6.14 26.85 43.67
CA LEU A 595 4.83 27.04 43.03
C LEU A 595 3.78 27.56 44.05
N THR A 596 2.89 28.42 43.58
CA THR A 596 1.78 28.92 44.38
C THR A 596 0.61 27.96 44.35
N LYS A 597 0.13 27.48 45.50
CA LYS A 597 -1.04 26.60 45.61
C LYS A 597 -2.33 27.41 45.55
N THR A 598 -3.21 27.11 44.58
CA THR A 598 -4.47 27.85 44.35
C THR A 598 -5.72 27.10 44.82
N GLY A 599 -5.55 25.93 45.47
CA GLY A 599 -6.64 25.05 45.90
C GLY A 599 -6.91 23.92 44.85
N ASN A 600 -7.73 22.94 45.21
CA ASN A 600 -8.09 21.78 44.36
C ASN A 600 -6.89 21.02 43.77
N SER A 601 -5.79 20.92 44.51
CA SER A 601 -4.51 20.35 44.05
C SER A 601 -3.94 21.03 42.81
N LEU A 602 -4.26 22.32 42.60
CA LEU A 602 -3.75 23.15 41.51
C LEU A 602 -2.61 24.05 41.97
N TYR A 603 -1.66 24.25 41.06
CA TYR A 603 -0.48 25.08 41.25
C TYR A 603 -0.37 26.11 40.13
N GLN A 604 0.19 27.28 40.42
CA GLN A 604 0.53 28.32 39.44
C GLN A 604 2.02 28.71 39.59
N GLU A 605 2.55 29.19 38.47
CA GLU A 605 3.91 29.76 38.48
C GLU A 605 4.04 30.90 39.48
N SER A 606 5.20 30.99 40.07
CA SER A 606 5.58 32.11 40.93
C SER A 606 6.95 32.66 40.50
N ASN A 607 7.33 33.82 41.06
CA ASN A 607 8.64 34.42 40.80
C ASN A 607 9.83 33.51 41.21
N ASN A 608 9.60 32.51 42.07
CA ASN A 608 10.62 31.61 42.58
C ASN A 608 10.49 30.15 42.08
N SER A 609 9.49 29.82 41.28
CA SER A 609 9.36 28.47 40.68
C SER A 609 10.30 28.27 39.49
N GLY A 610 10.74 29.34 38.86
CA GLY A 610 11.34 29.34 37.55
C GLY A 610 10.29 29.25 36.46
N LYS A 611 10.70 29.40 35.19
CA LYS A 611 9.82 29.20 34.03
C LYS A 611 9.52 27.73 33.84
N VAL A 612 8.34 27.44 33.35
CA VAL A 612 7.94 26.08 32.97
C VAL A 612 8.86 25.54 31.89
N SER A 613 9.22 24.28 32.02
CA SER A 613 9.85 23.49 30.95
C SER A 613 8.92 22.34 30.62
N TYR A 614 8.70 22.10 29.34
CA TYR A 614 7.88 20.99 28.84
C TYR A 614 8.73 19.77 28.44
N ASP A 615 9.95 19.71 28.97
CA ASP A 615 10.81 18.54 28.82
C ASP A 615 10.34 17.43 29.77
N SER A 616 9.78 16.38 29.22
CA SER A 616 9.30 15.19 29.95
C SER A 616 10.41 14.20 30.30
N THR A 617 11.68 14.56 30.09
CA THR A 617 12.84 13.70 30.38
C THR A 617 12.86 13.31 31.85
N GLY A 618 12.78 12.01 32.16
CA GLY A 618 12.79 11.50 33.53
C GLY A 618 11.42 11.42 34.21
N SER A 619 10.33 11.74 33.52
CA SER A 619 8.96 11.52 34.01
C SER A 619 8.26 10.48 33.17
N THR A 620 7.55 9.55 33.83
CA THR A 620 6.75 8.52 33.14
C THR A 620 5.31 8.56 33.63
N ILE A 621 4.38 8.22 32.74
CA ILE A 621 2.95 8.13 33.05
C ILE A 621 2.56 6.67 33.24
N THR A 622 1.81 6.38 34.29
CA THR A 622 1.13 5.10 34.47
C THR A 622 -0.36 5.34 34.28
N SER A 623 -0.93 4.67 33.25
CA SER A 623 -2.38 4.73 33.01
C SER A 623 -3.15 3.79 33.93
N SER A 624 -4.45 4.03 34.08
CA SER A 624 -5.34 3.28 34.95
C SER A 624 -4.97 3.32 36.43
N ALA A 625 -4.30 4.38 36.86
CA ALA A 625 -3.85 4.58 38.22
C ALA A 625 -3.86 6.05 38.62
N LEU A 626 -4.02 6.32 39.92
CA LEU A 626 -3.95 7.66 40.49
C LEU A 626 -2.81 7.76 41.52
N GLU A 627 -2.20 8.92 41.63
CA GLU A 627 -1.26 9.23 42.70
C GLU A 627 -2.02 9.64 43.95
N MET A 628 -1.81 8.90 45.03
CA MET A 628 -2.38 9.26 46.33
C MET A 628 -1.53 10.35 47.02
N SER A 629 -2.07 10.93 48.06
CA SER A 629 -1.30 11.86 48.93
C SER A 629 0.01 11.22 49.39
N ASN A 630 1.09 11.99 49.45
CA ASN A 630 2.35 11.59 50.05
C ASN A 630 2.41 11.79 51.61
N VAL A 631 1.24 11.98 52.21
CA VAL A 631 1.11 12.16 53.70
C VAL A 631 1.20 10.79 54.39
N ASP A 632 2.11 10.66 55.32
CA ASP A 632 2.16 9.53 56.26
C ASP A 632 1.37 9.87 57.53
N ILE A 633 0.20 9.28 57.70
CA ILE A 633 -0.70 9.51 58.82
C ILE A 633 -0.01 9.25 60.15
N ALA A 634 0.81 8.19 60.28
CA ALA A 634 1.46 7.82 61.56
C ALA A 634 2.46 8.87 61.98
N ASN A 635 3.26 9.38 61.05
CA ASN A 635 4.19 10.46 61.31
C ASN A 635 3.49 11.76 61.66
N GLU A 636 2.47 12.16 60.92
CA GLU A 636 1.71 13.40 61.17
C GLU A 636 0.97 13.36 62.53
N PHE A 637 0.39 12.19 62.94
CA PHE A 637 -0.18 12.06 64.28
C PHE A 637 0.86 12.14 65.38
N SER A 638 2.04 11.54 65.17
CA SER A 638 3.16 11.63 66.10
C SER A 638 3.59 13.08 66.28
N ASP A 639 3.79 13.80 65.17
CA ASP A 639 4.19 15.21 65.19
C ASP A 639 3.09 16.11 65.81
N MET A 640 1.80 15.76 65.59
CA MET A 640 0.71 16.47 66.23
C MET A 640 0.75 16.33 67.74
N ILE A 641 0.93 15.07 68.25
CA ILE A 641 1.04 14.83 69.69
C ILE A 641 2.24 15.56 70.31
N VAL A 642 3.41 15.51 69.67
CA VAL A 642 4.60 16.22 70.14
C VAL A 642 4.36 17.74 70.18
N THR A 643 3.81 18.29 69.10
CA THR A 643 3.49 19.70 68.99
C THR A 643 2.44 20.14 70.04
N GLN A 644 1.39 19.33 70.25
CA GLN A 644 0.35 19.57 71.25
C GLN A 644 0.92 19.53 72.65
N ARG A 645 1.80 18.54 72.98
CA ARG A 645 2.46 18.44 74.26
C ARG A 645 3.44 19.60 74.48
N GLY A 646 4.16 20.01 73.44
CA GLY A 646 5.05 21.20 73.49
C GLY A 646 4.26 22.46 73.78
N PHE A 647 3.11 22.67 73.13
CA PHE A 647 2.23 23.80 73.41
C PHE A 647 1.71 23.79 74.86
N GLN A 648 1.21 22.61 75.34
CA GLN A 648 0.74 22.42 76.69
C GLN A 648 1.86 22.74 77.75
N SER A 649 3.07 22.26 77.46
CA SER A 649 4.26 22.56 78.34
C SER A 649 4.56 24.02 78.43
N ASN A 650 4.58 24.71 77.27
CA ASN A 650 4.84 26.18 77.26
C ASN A 650 3.69 26.96 77.95
N SER A 651 2.43 26.56 77.72
CA SER A 651 1.28 27.15 78.41
C SER A 651 1.36 26.95 79.95
N LYS A 652 1.80 25.77 80.38
CA LYS A 652 1.95 25.48 81.80
C LYS A 652 3.06 26.36 82.46
N ILE A 653 4.16 26.63 81.73
CA ILE A 653 5.20 27.55 82.22
C ILE A 653 4.61 28.95 82.48
N ILE A 654 3.75 29.43 81.55
CA ILE A 654 3.10 30.74 81.73
C ILE A 654 2.19 30.71 82.95
N THR A 655 1.36 29.64 83.12
CA THR A 655 0.49 29.52 84.31
C THR A 655 1.28 29.47 85.60
N VAL A 656 2.38 28.73 85.66
CA VAL A 656 3.28 28.69 86.89
C VAL A 656 3.93 30.00 87.11
N SER A 657 4.33 30.71 86.04
CA SER A 657 4.92 32.09 86.23
C SER A 657 3.89 33.07 86.78
N ASP A 658 2.63 32.97 86.38
CA ASP A 658 1.51 33.78 86.86
C ASP A 658 1.25 33.43 88.33
N GLU A 659 1.19 32.15 88.71
CA GLU A 659 1.07 31.71 90.12
C GLU A 659 2.22 32.22 91.01
N MET A 660 3.45 32.21 90.47
CA MET A 660 4.63 32.78 91.20
C MET A 660 4.54 34.29 91.40
N LEU A 661 4.09 35.01 90.34
CA LEU A 661 3.87 36.44 90.41
C LEU A 661 2.77 36.82 91.43
N GLU A 662 1.66 36.05 91.46
CA GLU A 662 0.59 36.20 92.42
C GLU A 662 1.06 35.95 93.84
N THR A 663 1.85 34.90 94.07
CA THR A 663 2.46 34.57 95.33
C THR A 663 3.42 35.72 95.82
N MET A 664 4.24 36.26 94.89
CA MET A 664 5.11 37.38 95.19
C MET A 664 4.37 38.63 95.55
N ILE A 665 3.27 38.93 94.88
CA ILE A 665 2.42 40.09 95.20
C ILE A 665 1.76 39.88 96.56
N ASN A 666 1.32 38.71 96.91
CA ASN A 666 0.69 38.37 98.18
C ASN A 666 1.69 38.37 99.34
N MET A 667 3.03 38.06 99.11
CA MET A 667 4.06 38.18 100.11
C MET A 667 4.46 39.64 100.41
N LYS A 668 4.12 40.60 99.54
CA LYS A 668 4.41 42.02 99.73
C LYS A 668 3.29 42.75 100.46
N ARG A 669 2.19 42.10 100.82
CA ARG A 669 1.19 42.55 101.74
C ARG A 669 1.50 41.96 103.09
#